data_4c081949100b62b931edd1100998ed82
#
_entry.id   4c081949100b62b931edd1100998ed82
#
_cell.length_a   1.000
_cell.length_b   1.000
_cell.length_c   1.000
_cell.angle_alpha   90.00
_cell.angle_beta   90.00
_cell.angle_gamma   90.00
#
_symmetry.space_group_name_H-M   'P 1'
#
loop_
_entity.id
_entity.type
_entity.pdbx_description
1 polymer ?
#
loop_
_entity_poly.entity_id
_entity_poly.type
_entity_poly.pdbx_seq_one_letter_code
_entity_poly.pdbx_strand_id
1 'polypeptide(L)'
;MNRASDAWPAGRPAEIGRSSAFAGRIVRLLEAAPARTLLAATAVAVAYGAAARAGALFGFPGAHVSALWFPNAILLAALLLARRRNWWIYLGLVLPAHLLALTPLQDFPPARVLIAYVGNCSTALIGALALAAFVPGVRRIDGLRSALAFIVLTGLLVPLGTSLLVEAVALAAGLTATYGWTVAARSLTNAFATLTLVPLILQCAAWLRRGDATIHVARVGEASLLAIALATLAIVTFVAPEHSHRLSPALLYAPFVILLWATVRFGVAGACGSVLLLGVLATWGAINASGPFAGHSAADNTVALLLFLVITAGSLLLLAAVLEERRSLEQAGATSEAQRRRAEMLHSAVLASIHDQIVVLDQQGVIIETNPAWRRFVEHAGSRPFERGSVGEHYLQACAAAAQDGDAVAAELLDGIREVLGGVSVHRRLEFSRDAPQGLLWYEVSIERLHRPEGGAVITRSDITGHKQAMTQAREQRQQLAHLGRAAVLGELSGAFAHELAQPLTAILGNAEAALELLPRDTPGLSDIRDMLRDIIADDVRAAEVIKRLRSMLTQGEIQRRPVDLNQIVRDVLALARSDLLTRNVAVSTQLDARAALVLADPVQLQQVLLNLIVNACEAMSGSPPGQRRLTIATRAVDDGRSIECAVADRGYGIRPDDVERIFQPFVTTKKQGLGLGLAICRSIIEAHGGRLWAQNAPDQDGAIFRFTASIGA
;
A
#
# COMPACT_ATOMS: atom_id res chain seq x y z
N MET A 1 31.43 -24.38 9.63
CA MET A 1 31.52 -24.62 11.09
C MET A 1 30.26 -24.02 11.71
N ASN A 2 29.46 -24.96 12.22
CA ASN A 2 28.21 -24.80 12.95
C ASN A 2 28.30 -23.91 14.19
N ARG A 3 27.27 -23.12 14.44
CA ARG A 3 26.64 -23.00 15.76
C ARG A 3 25.19 -22.58 15.63
N ALA A 4 24.34 -23.54 15.93
CA ALA A 4 22.93 -23.37 16.22
C ALA A 4 22.77 -22.64 17.56
N SER A 5 21.79 -21.75 17.66
CA SER A 5 21.28 -21.18 18.91
C SER A 5 19.89 -21.69 19.15
N ASP A 6 19.72 -22.44 20.20
CA ASP A 6 18.49 -23.00 20.73
C ASP A 6 17.49 -21.91 21.10
N ALA A 7 16.32 -21.97 20.50
CA ALA A 7 15.13 -21.21 20.94
C ALA A 7 14.25 -22.17 21.76
N TRP A 8 14.00 -21.82 23.01
CA TRP A 8 13.10 -22.51 23.93
C TRP A 8 11.66 -22.47 23.42
N PRO A 9 10.89 -23.55 23.53
CA PRO A 9 9.47 -23.55 23.20
C PRO A 9 8.68 -22.96 24.37
N ALA A 10 8.00 -21.83 24.10
CA ALA A 10 6.99 -21.28 24.99
C ALA A 10 5.81 -22.26 25.11
N GLY A 11 5.53 -22.71 26.35
CA GLY A 11 4.47 -23.61 26.69
C GLY A 11 3.11 -23.07 26.26
N ARG A 12 2.34 -23.87 25.53
CA ARG A 12 0.92 -23.64 25.25
C ARG A 12 0.13 -23.88 26.54
N PRO A 13 -0.76 -22.97 26.95
CA PRO A 13 -1.77 -23.29 27.96
C PRO A 13 -2.78 -24.24 27.32
N ALA A 14 -2.87 -25.42 27.90
CA ALA A 14 -3.83 -26.45 27.51
C ALA A 14 -5.25 -26.11 28.01
N GLU A 15 -6.22 -26.35 27.15
CA GLU A 15 -7.57 -26.79 27.41
C GLU A 15 -8.55 -25.93 28.27
N ILE A 16 -8.98 -24.77 27.67
CA ILE A 16 -10.36 -24.28 27.93
C ILE A 16 -11.12 -24.07 26.58
N GLY A 17 -10.62 -24.63 25.49
CA GLY A 17 -11.15 -24.44 24.13
C GLY A 17 -12.40 -25.24 23.76
N ARG A 18 -12.90 -26.15 24.59
CA ARG A 18 -14.02 -27.02 24.19
C ARG A 18 -15.42 -26.41 24.36
N SER A 19 -15.60 -25.47 25.28
CA SER A 19 -16.90 -24.82 25.47
C SER A 19 -17.19 -23.74 24.42
N SER A 20 -16.16 -23.02 23.95
CA SER A 20 -16.31 -22.00 22.90
C SER A 20 -16.58 -22.61 21.53
N ALA A 21 -15.99 -23.77 21.23
CA ALA A 21 -16.23 -24.49 19.98
C ALA A 21 -17.67 -25.07 19.90
N PHE A 22 -18.26 -25.44 21.04
CA PHE A 22 -19.64 -25.92 21.10
C PHE A 22 -20.64 -24.78 20.90
N ALA A 23 -20.46 -23.65 21.60
CA ALA A 23 -21.26 -22.44 21.39
C ALA A 23 -21.12 -21.89 19.96
N GLY A 24 -19.91 -21.85 19.40
CA GLY A 24 -19.66 -21.46 18.02
C GLY A 24 -20.19 -22.41 16.94
N ARG A 25 -20.38 -23.72 17.27
CA ARG A 25 -21.06 -24.68 16.37
C ARG A 25 -22.60 -24.52 16.44
N ILE A 26 -23.16 -24.28 17.62
CA ILE A 26 -24.59 -23.97 17.76
C ILE A 26 -24.91 -22.67 17.01
N VAL A 27 -24.12 -21.64 17.17
CA VAL A 27 -24.29 -20.37 16.43
C VAL A 27 -24.20 -20.61 14.91
N ARG A 28 -23.27 -21.38 14.40
CA ARG A 28 -23.16 -21.72 12.97
C ARG A 28 -24.29 -22.64 12.45
N LEU A 29 -24.79 -23.57 13.22
CA LEU A 29 -25.94 -24.37 12.86
C LEU A 29 -27.25 -23.56 12.85
N LEU A 30 -27.33 -22.54 13.68
CA LEU A 30 -28.43 -21.57 13.69
C LEU A 30 -28.37 -20.53 12.55
N GLU A 31 -27.31 -20.43 11.73
CA GLU A 31 -27.10 -19.48 10.60
C GLU A 31 -27.53 -20.00 9.18
N ALA A 32 -27.97 -21.24 8.90
CA ALA A 32 -28.48 -21.74 7.61
C ALA A 32 -29.95 -21.32 7.34
N ALA A 33 -30.22 -20.49 6.39
CA ALA A 33 -31.28 -19.48 6.27
C ALA A 33 -32.75 -19.79 6.65
N PRO A 34 -33.52 -20.78 6.24
CA PRO A 34 -34.88 -20.95 6.74
C PRO A 34 -34.97 -21.77 8.05
N ALA A 35 -34.16 -22.79 8.22
CA ALA A 35 -34.16 -23.64 9.40
C ALA A 35 -33.86 -22.90 10.70
N ARG A 36 -32.98 -21.92 10.67
CA ARG A 36 -32.58 -21.05 11.78
C ARG A 36 -33.69 -20.15 12.27
N THR A 37 -34.44 -19.55 11.34
CA THR A 37 -35.55 -18.67 11.72
C THR A 37 -36.63 -19.48 12.38
N LEU A 38 -36.91 -20.69 11.88
CA LEU A 38 -37.92 -21.59 12.47
C LEU A 38 -37.48 -22.06 13.86
N LEU A 39 -36.23 -22.47 14.03
CA LEU A 39 -35.68 -22.89 15.31
C LEU A 39 -35.69 -21.77 16.35
N ALA A 40 -35.31 -20.55 15.95
CA ALA A 40 -35.37 -19.38 16.79
C ALA A 40 -36.84 -19.02 17.19
N ALA A 41 -37.74 -19.07 16.23
CA ALA A 41 -39.15 -18.80 16.49
C ALA A 41 -39.80 -19.88 17.40
N THR A 42 -39.42 -21.14 17.23
CA THR A 42 -39.85 -22.23 18.14
C THR A 42 -39.31 -22.01 19.55
N ALA A 43 -38.03 -21.65 19.71
CA ALA A 43 -37.44 -21.32 21.00
C ALA A 43 -38.18 -20.16 21.70
N VAL A 44 -38.51 -19.10 20.91
CA VAL A 44 -39.31 -17.96 21.39
C VAL A 44 -40.71 -18.40 21.78
N ALA A 45 -41.38 -19.27 21.02
CA ALA A 45 -42.71 -19.79 21.35
C ALA A 45 -42.71 -20.60 22.65
N VAL A 46 -41.69 -21.45 22.85
CA VAL A 46 -41.50 -22.20 24.09
C VAL A 46 -41.28 -21.25 25.28
N ALA A 47 -40.37 -20.27 25.15
CA ALA A 47 -40.11 -19.29 26.19
C ALA A 47 -41.35 -18.43 26.50
N TYR A 48 -42.10 -18.04 25.47
CA TYR A 48 -43.36 -17.32 25.60
C TYR A 48 -44.41 -18.16 26.39
N GLY A 49 -44.61 -19.42 26.03
CA GLY A 49 -45.54 -20.31 26.70
C GLY A 49 -45.16 -20.56 28.16
N ALA A 50 -43.89 -20.82 28.45
CA ALA A 50 -43.36 -20.94 29.80
C ALA A 50 -43.59 -19.66 30.63
N ALA A 51 -43.33 -18.49 30.04
CA ALA A 51 -43.57 -17.20 30.68
C ALA A 51 -45.04 -16.92 30.91
N ALA A 52 -45.94 -17.32 30.00
CA ALA A 52 -47.40 -17.22 30.19
C ALA A 52 -47.88 -18.10 31.33
N ARG A 53 -47.37 -19.33 31.44
CA ARG A 53 -47.68 -20.25 32.52
C ARG A 53 -47.17 -19.74 33.88
N ALA A 54 -45.92 -19.25 33.91
CA ALA A 54 -45.35 -18.63 35.09
C ALA A 54 -46.11 -17.37 35.51
N GLY A 55 -46.49 -16.51 34.55
CA GLY A 55 -47.30 -15.32 34.80
C GLY A 55 -48.61 -15.61 35.46
N ALA A 56 -49.26 -16.72 35.11
CA ALA A 56 -50.51 -17.11 35.73
C ALA A 56 -50.37 -17.39 37.23
N LEU A 57 -49.19 -17.74 37.73
CA LEU A 57 -48.94 -17.97 39.19
C LEU A 57 -48.85 -16.64 39.96
N PHE A 58 -48.69 -15.50 39.27
CA PHE A 58 -48.63 -14.18 39.89
C PHE A 58 -49.94 -13.38 39.75
N GLY A 59 -51.06 -14.10 39.72
CA GLY A 59 -52.37 -13.48 39.77
C GLY A 59 -52.77 -13.17 41.21
N PHE A 60 -53.28 -11.96 41.46
CA PHE A 60 -53.88 -11.64 42.74
C PHE A 60 -55.25 -12.40 42.93
N PRO A 61 -55.53 -12.91 44.08
CA PRO A 61 -56.84 -13.56 44.38
C PRO A 61 -58.04 -12.66 44.01
N GLY A 62 -58.92 -13.13 43.14
CA GLY A 62 -60.10 -12.38 42.67
C GLY A 62 -59.76 -11.34 41.52
N ALA A 63 -58.53 -11.18 41.11
CA ALA A 63 -58.14 -10.35 39.97
C ALA A 63 -57.87 -11.22 38.77
N HIS A 64 -58.49 -10.91 37.65
CA HIS A 64 -58.25 -11.62 36.39
C HIS A 64 -57.01 -11.08 35.60
N VAL A 65 -56.15 -10.30 36.23
CA VAL A 65 -54.92 -9.71 35.67
C VAL A 65 -53.70 -10.16 36.47
N SER A 66 -52.72 -10.72 35.81
CA SER A 66 -51.45 -11.08 36.42
C SER A 66 -50.61 -9.83 36.72
N ALA A 67 -49.98 -9.78 37.88
CA ALA A 67 -49.05 -8.70 38.23
C ALA A 67 -47.71 -8.78 37.48
N LEU A 68 -47.30 -9.96 37.00
CA LEU A 68 -46.11 -10.15 36.21
C LEU A 68 -46.46 -10.88 34.90
N TRP A 69 -46.34 -10.19 33.78
CA TRP A 69 -46.67 -10.73 32.46
C TRP A 69 -45.54 -10.52 31.47
N PHE A 70 -44.68 -11.51 31.31
CA PHE A 70 -43.47 -11.44 30.49
C PHE A 70 -43.61 -11.81 29.00
N PRO A 71 -44.67 -12.53 28.54
CA PRO A 71 -44.80 -12.99 27.16
C PRO A 71 -44.62 -11.89 26.09
N ASN A 72 -45.22 -10.71 26.34
CA ASN A 72 -45.14 -9.56 25.41
C ASN A 72 -43.72 -9.06 25.24
N ALA A 73 -42.96 -8.99 26.35
CA ALA A 73 -41.58 -8.54 26.32
C ALA A 73 -40.68 -9.52 25.56
N ILE A 74 -40.88 -10.85 25.74
CA ILE A 74 -40.17 -11.88 24.99
C ILE A 74 -40.44 -11.74 23.49
N LEU A 75 -41.73 -11.59 23.11
CA LEU A 75 -42.12 -11.45 21.72
C LEU A 75 -41.60 -10.16 21.12
N LEU A 76 -41.71 -9.02 21.83
CA LEU A 76 -41.14 -7.74 21.37
C LEU A 76 -39.63 -7.83 21.15
N ALA A 77 -38.87 -8.39 22.07
CA ALA A 77 -37.46 -8.59 21.93
C ALA A 77 -37.09 -9.48 20.71
N ALA A 78 -37.88 -10.54 20.50
CA ALA A 78 -37.72 -11.43 19.36
C ALA A 78 -37.96 -10.70 18.03
N LEU A 79 -39.02 -9.87 17.93
CA LEU A 79 -39.31 -9.08 16.73
C LEU A 79 -38.21 -8.06 16.46
N LEU A 80 -37.67 -7.39 17.47
CA LEU A 80 -36.54 -6.43 17.32
C LEU A 80 -35.25 -7.11 16.84
N LEU A 81 -35.02 -8.38 17.22
CA LEU A 81 -33.84 -9.14 16.80
C LEU A 81 -34.02 -9.80 15.44
N ALA A 82 -35.26 -10.07 15.01
CA ALA A 82 -35.59 -10.73 13.76
C ALA A 82 -35.66 -9.76 12.57
N ARG A 83 -35.47 -10.28 11.33
CA ARG A 83 -35.76 -9.53 10.11
C ARG A 83 -37.26 -9.31 9.95
N ARG A 84 -37.73 -8.11 9.59
CA ARG A 84 -39.18 -7.78 9.45
C ARG A 84 -39.97 -8.79 8.61
N ARG A 85 -39.39 -9.27 7.50
CA ARG A 85 -40.02 -10.26 6.61
C ARG A 85 -40.38 -11.58 7.30
N ASN A 86 -39.77 -11.90 8.45
CA ASN A 86 -39.94 -13.16 9.20
C ASN A 86 -40.85 -13.01 10.43
N TRP A 87 -41.35 -11.81 10.74
CA TRP A 87 -42.14 -11.53 11.95
C TRP A 87 -43.40 -12.41 12.06
N TRP A 88 -44.04 -12.68 10.92
CA TRP A 88 -45.25 -13.53 10.86
C TRP A 88 -45.00 -14.95 11.38
N ILE A 89 -43.77 -15.50 11.25
CA ILE A 89 -43.40 -16.82 11.74
C ILE A 89 -43.42 -16.82 13.28
N TYR A 90 -42.88 -15.80 13.91
CA TYR A 90 -42.88 -15.65 15.37
C TYR A 90 -44.28 -15.47 15.89
N LEU A 91 -45.09 -14.60 15.29
CA LEU A 91 -46.46 -14.37 15.66
C LEU A 91 -47.30 -15.65 15.50
N GLY A 92 -47.17 -16.40 14.42
CA GLY A 92 -47.91 -17.64 14.19
C GLY A 92 -47.55 -18.76 15.16
N LEU A 93 -46.27 -18.99 15.43
CA LEU A 93 -45.82 -20.06 16.33
C LEU A 93 -46.13 -19.78 17.81
N VAL A 94 -46.29 -18.53 18.20
CA VAL A 94 -46.68 -18.16 19.57
C VAL A 94 -48.15 -18.51 19.88
N LEU A 95 -49.05 -18.60 18.87
CA LEU A 95 -50.46 -18.95 19.09
C LEU A 95 -50.67 -20.31 19.77
N PRO A 96 -50.13 -21.42 19.23
CA PRO A 96 -50.30 -22.72 19.91
C PRO A 96 -49.66 -22.72 21.31
N ALA A 97 -48.51 -22.05 21.50
CA ALA A 97 -47.88 -21.94 22.80
C ALA A 97 -48.76 -21.18 23.82
N HIS A 98 -49.44 -20.12 23.38
CA HIS A 98 -50.37 -19.34 24.20
C HIS A 98 -51.60 -20.15 24.61
N LEU A 99 -52.18 -20.85 23.64
CA LEU A 99 -53.34 -21.72 23.88
C LEU A 99 -52.97 -22.84 24.86
N LEU A 100 -51.90 -23.57 24.67
CA LEU A 100 -51.42 -24.63 25.54
C LEU A 100 -51.10 -24.15 26.97
N ALA A 101 -50.63 -22.91 27.12
CA ALA A 101 -50.31 -22.36 28.42
C ALA A 101 -51.52 -21.97 29.22
N LEU A 102 -52.62 -21.45 28.61
CA LEU A 102 -53.75 -20.84 29.31
C LEU A 102 -55.06 -21.65 29.31
N THR A 103 -55.30 -22.47 28.25
CA THR A 103 -56.57 -23.28 28.18
C THR A 103 -56.77 -24.29 29.34
N PRO A 104 -55.71 -24.87 29.96
CA PRO A 104 -55.90 -25.76 31.10
C PRO A 104 -56.29 -25.04 32.36
N LEU A 105 -56.33 -23.73 32.43
CA LEU A 105 -56.71 -22.91 33.56
C LEU A 105 -58.24 -22.72 33.50
N GLN A 106 -58.99 -23.38 34.39
CA GLN A 106 -60.45 -23.45 34.37
C GLN A 106 -61.17 -22.09 34.45
N ASP A 107 -60.52 -21.04 34.87
CA ASP A 107 -61.06 -19.69 35.06
C ASP A 107 -60.99 -18.77 33.81
N PHE A 108 -60.51 -19.28 32.68
CA PHE A 108 -60.36 -18.44 31.46
C PHE A 108 -61.28 -18.91 30.33
N PRO A 109 -62.35 -18.15 30.01
CA PRO A 109 -63.15 -18.43 28.82
C PRO A 109 -62.30 -18.39 27.53
N PRO A 110 -62.58 -19.32 26.57
CA PRO A 110 -61.77 -19.35 25.31
C PRO A 110 -61.69 -17.99 24.56
N ALA A 111 -62.80 -17.24 24.62
CA ALA A 111 -62.80 -15.88 23.99
C ALA A 111 -61.81 -14.93 24.68
N ARG A 112 -61.65 -15.01 26.00
CA ARG A 112 -60.67 -14.16 26.71
C ARG A 112 -59.23 -14.57 26.43
N VAL A 113 -58.95 -15.85 26.24
CA VAL A 113 -57.63 -16.37 25.84
C VAL A 113 -57.27 -15.84 24.47
N LEU A 114 -58.21 -15.82 23.52
CA LEU A 114 -57.96 -15.30 22.17
C LEU A 114 -57.76 -13.77 22.17
N ILE A 115 -58.59 -13.01 22.92
CA ILE A 115 -58.43 -11.57 23.10
C ILE A 115 -57.07 -11.25 23.71
N ALA A 116 -56.64 -12.02 24.71
CA ALA A 116 -55.31 -11.85 25.32
C ALA A 116 -54.19 -12.12 24.32
N TYR A 117 -54.30 -13.16 23.49
CA TYR A 117 -53.31 -13.42 22.41
C TYR A 117 -53.18 -12.25 21.44
N VAL A 118 -54.33 -11.78 20.89
CA VAL A 118 -54.37 -10.65 19.96
C VAL A 118 -53.75 -9.39 20.59
N GLY A 119 -54.12 -9.13 21.86
CA GLY A 119 -53.57 -8.02 22.62
C GLY A 119 -52.05 -8.09 22.82
N ASN A 120 -51.56 -9.28 23.15
CA ASN A 120 -50.11 -9.52 23.34
C ASN A 120 -49.33 -9.31 22.02
N CYS A 121 -49.85 -9.90 20.94
CA CYS A 121 -49.24 -9.73 19.60
C CYS A 121 -49.28 -8.26 19.13
N SER A 122 -50.40 -7.57 19.38
CA SER A 122 -50.52 -6.13 19.02
C SER A 122 -49.56 -5.27 19.82
N THR A 123 -49.40 -5.50 21.12
CA THR A 123 -48.45 -4.76 21.98
C THR A 123 -47.02 -4.96 21.48
N ALA A 124 -46.61 -6.20 21.20
CA ALA A 124 -45.27 -6.48 20.70
C ALA A 124 -45.03 -5.93 19.29
N LEU A 125 -46.02 -6.08 18.39
CA LEU A 125 -45.90 -5.62 17.00
C LEU A 125 -45.86 -4.08 16.90
N ILE A 126 -46.80 -3.40 17.53
CA ILE A 126 -46.88 -1.93 17.56
C ILE A 126 -45.61 -1.36 18.23
N GLY A 127 -45.18 -1.98 19.36
CA GLY A 127 -43.92 -1.57 20.01
C GLY A 127 -42.70 -1.71 19.11
N ALA A 128 -42.58 -2.83 18.38
CA ALA A 128 -41.49 -3.04 17.44
C ALA A 128 -41.52 -2.06 16.26
N LEU A 129 -42.70 -1.78 15.73
CA LEU A 129 -42.87 -0.79 14.63
C LEU A 129 -42.59 0.63 15.10
N ALA A 130 -43.08 1.03 16.26
CA ALA A 130 -42.86 2.35 16.86
C ALA A 130 -41.36 2.57 17.10
N LEU A 131 -40.67 1.65 17.74
CA LEU A 131 -39.23 1.75 17.94
C LEU A 131 -38.46 1.82 16.62
N ALA A 132 -38.82 1.00 15.64
CA ALA A 132 -38.16 1.00 14.36
C ALA A 132 -38.40 2.27 13.54
N ALA A 133 -39.49 3.01 13.79
CA ALA A 133 -39.77 4.31 13.13
C ALA A 133 -39.01 5.47 13.77
N PHE A 134 -38.93 5.50 15.12
CA PHE A 134 -38.35 6.62 15.85
C PHE A 134 -36.86 6.44 16.18
N VAL A 135 -36.35 5.19 16.22
CA VAL A 135 -34.93 4.88 16.52
C VAL A 135 -34.42 3.86 15.52
N PRO A 136 -33.97 4.29 14.34
CA PRO A 136 -33.46 3.37 13.32
C PRO A 136 -32.26 2.56 13.85
N GLY A 137 -32.38 1.22 13.75
CA GLY A 137 -31.30 0.33 14.15
C GLY A 137 -31.26 -0.06 15.63
N VAL A 138 -32.33 0.13 16.39
CA VAL A 138 -32.43 -0.24 17.82
C VAL A 138 -32.26 -1.76 18.02
N ARG A 139 -31.01 -2.17 18.09
CA ARG A 139 -30.59 -3.47 18.62
C ARG A 139 -29.91 -3.35 19.99
N ARG A 140 -29.67 -2.12 20.45
CA ARG A 140 -29.12 -1.76 21.76
C ARG A 140 -29.68 -0.43 22.20
N ILE A 141 -29.80 -0.24 23.52
CA ILE A 141 -30.10 1.03 24.13
C ILE A 141 -28.75 1.65 24.50
N ASP A 142 -28.18 2.44 23.56
CA ASP A 142 -26.78 2.89 23.63
C ASP A 142 -26.63 4.35 24.10
N GLY A 143 -27.73 5.02 24.46
CA GLY A 143 -27.69 6.39 24.92
C GLY A 143 -29.04 6.93 25.36
N LEU A 144 -29.01 8.19 25.84
CA LEU A 144 -30.18 8.86 26.44
C LEU A 144 -31.39 8.93 25.50
N ARG A 145 -31.17 9.27 24.21
CA ARG A 145 -32.27 9.37 23.22
C ARG A 145 -32.96 8.05 22.95
N SER A 146 -32.18 6.96 22.84
CA SER A 146 -32.71 5.62 22.61
C SER A 146 -33.44 5.09 23.83
N ALA A 147 -32.93 5.37 25.03
CA ALA A 147 -33.59 5.00 26.29
C ALA A 147 -34.90 5.76 26.50
N LEU A 148 -34.93 7.07 26.28
CA LEU A 148 -36.15 7.88 26.38
C LEU A 148 -37.21 7.41 25.37
N ALA A 149 -36.83 7.22 24.10
CA ALA A 149 -37.78 6.70 23.12
C ALA A 149 -38.31 5.31 23.49
N PHE A 150 -37.44 4.42 24.00
CA PHE A 150 -37.82 3.12 24.45
C PHE A 150 -38.81 3.19 25.65
N ILE A 151 -38.51 4.00 26.67
CA ILE A 151 -39.37 4.17 27.87
C ILE A 151 -40.70 4.77 27.45
N VAL A 152 -40.74 5.85 26.70
CA VAL A 152 -41.97 6.55 26.31
C VAL A 152 -42.82 5.68 25.38
N LEU A 153 -42.25 5.12 24.32
CA LEU A 153 -43.01 4.37 23.31
C LEU A 153 -43.44 3.01 23.87
N THR A 154 -42.51 2.21 24.37
CA THR A 154 -42.78 0.79 24.72
C THR A 154 -43.08 0.60 26.22
N GLY A 155 -42.63 1.51 27.07
CA GLY A 155 -42.95 1.50 28.50
C GLY A 155 -44.24 2.24 28.87
N LEU A 156 -44.70 3.21 28.06
CA LEU A 156 -45.87 4.00 28.40
C LEU A 156 -46.95 3.97 27.30
N LEU A 157 -46.70 4.50 26.12
CA LEU A 157 -47.73 4.77 25.11
C LEU A 157 -48.31 3.48 24.51
N VAL A 158 -47.48 2.53 24.11
CA VAL A 158 -47.95 1.26 23.51
C VAL A 158 -48.67 0.37 24.51
N PRO A 159 -48.17 0.13 25.75
CA PRO A 159 -48.91 -0.61 26.77
C PRO A 159 -50.26 0.02 27.12
N LEU A 160 -50.30 1.34 27.28
CA LEU A 160 -51.55 2.05 27.58
C LEU A 160 -52.56 1.96 26.41
N GLY A 161 -52.16 2.30 25.19
CA GLY A 161 -53.04 2.28 24.02
C GLY A 161 -53.59 0.88 23.71
N THR A 162 -52.73 -0.15 23.78
CA THR A 162 -53.18 -1.54 23.57
C THR A 162 -54.04 -2.06 24.69
N SER A 163 -53.79 -1.68 25.95
CA SER A 163 -54.62 -2.08 27.09
C SER A 163 -56.00 -1.43 27.03
N LEU A 164 -56.09 -0.13 26.68
CA LEU A 164 -57.39 0.54 26.47
C LEU A 164 -58.26 -0.20 25.43
N LEU A 165 -57.65 -0.55 24.28
CA LEU A 165 -58.36 -1.24 23.21
C LEU A 165 -58.80 -2.66 23.62
N VAL A 166 -57.87 -3.44 24.17
CA VAL A 166 -58.13 -4.85 24.54
C VAL A 166 -59.18 -4.97 25.64
N GLU A 167 -59.11 -4.12 26.67
CA GLU A 167 -60.09 -4.14 27.74
C GLU A 167 -61.44 -3.54 27.30
N ALA A 168 -61.50 -2.61 26.33
CA ALA A 168 -62.73 -2.15 25.72
C ALA A 168 -63.44 -3.29 24.95
N VAL A 169 -62.69 -4.13 24.22
CA VAL A 169 -63.25 -5.32 23.56
C VAL A 169 -63.69 -6.33 24.55
N ALA A 170 -62.96 -6.56 25.65
CA ALA A 170 -63.35 -7.49 26.73
C ALA A 170 -64.63 -7.03 27.47
N LEU A 171 -64.78 -5.72 27.70
CA LEU A 171 -65.95 -5.10 28.27
C LEU A 171 -67.18 -5.29 27.36
N ALA A 172 -67.05 -4.99 26.09
CA ALA A 172 -68.10 -5.16 25.09
C ALA A 172 -68.57 -6.64 24.94
N ALA A 173 -67.60 -7.55 25.12
CA ALA A 173 -67.88 -8.99 25.13
C ALA A 173 -68.46 -9.49 26.47
N GLY A 174 -68.69 -8.66 27.48
CA GLY A 174 -69.18 -9.03 28.80
C GLY A 174 -68.18 -9.84 29.64
N LEU A 175 -66.89 -9.81 29.31
CA LEU A 175 -65.87 -10.61 29.97
C LEU A 175 -65.15 -9.88 31.12
N THR A 176 -65.42 -8.59 31.32
CA THR A 176 -64.88 -7.78 32.42
C THR A 176 -65.94 -6.79 32.91
N ALA A 177 -65.98 -6.54 34.23
CA ALA A 177 -66.88 -5.53 34.85
C ALA A 177 -66.11 -4.28 35.32
N THR A 178 -64.74 -4.32 35.39
CA THR A 178 -63.89 -3.31 36.03
C THR A 178 -62.85 -2.70 35.03
N TYR A 179 -63.41 -1.97 34.05
CA TYR A 179 -62.59 -1.47 32.91
C TYR A 179 -61.39 -0.62 33.35
N GLY A 180 -61.61 0.41 34.18
CA GLY A 180 -60.54 1.36 34.53
C GLY A 180 -59.35 0.71 35.26
N TRP A 181 -59.64 -0.15 36.20
CA TRP A 181 -58.64 -0.87 36.98
C TRP A 181 -57.86 -1.88 36.11
N THR A 182 -58.55 -2.65 35.27
CA THR A 182 -57.94 -3.65 34.42
C THR A 182 -57.04 -3.02 33.36
N VAL A 183 -57.41 -1.86 32.83
CA VAL A 183 -56.56 -1.06 31.94
C VAL A 183 -55.28 -0.60 32.64
N ALA A 184 -55.41 -0.06 33.87
CA ALA A 184 -54.25 0.43 34.61
C ALA A 184 -53.29 -0.73 34.95
N ALA A 185 -53.82 -1.83 35.53
CA ALA A 185 -53.03 -3.00 35.92
C ALA A 185 -52.31 -3.62 34.69
N ARG A 186 -53.06 -3.85 33.59
CA ARG A 186 -52.49 -4.42 32.35
C ARG A 186 -51.43 -3.52 31.72
N SER A 187 -51.65 -2.20 31.68
CA SER A 187 -50.70 -1.24 31.16
C SER A 187 -49.39 -1.25 31.94
N LEU A 188 -49.47 -1.20 33.28
CA LEU A 188 -48.31 -1.18 34.16
C LEU A 188 -47.55 -2.51 34.13
N THR A 189 -48.27 -3.66 34.11
CA THR A 189 -47.66 -4.98 34.00
C THR A 189 -46.86 -5.12 32.69
N ASN A 190 -47.45 -4.71 31.56
CA ASN A 190 -46.79 -4.74 30.28
C ASN A 190 -45.60 -3.75 30.23
N ALA A 191 -45.74 -2.57 30.83
CA ALA A 191 -44.68 -1.59 30.97
C ALA A 191 -43.47 -2.16 31.73
N PHE A 192 -43.74 -2.72 32.93
CA PHE A 192 -42.73 -3.32 33.76
C PHE A 192 -41.94 -4.44 33.04
N ALA A 193 -42.69 -5.39 32.46
CA ALA A 193 -42.10 -6.50 31.72
C ALA A 193 -41.23 -5.99 30.54
N THR A 194 -41.72 -5.00 29.81
CA THR A 194 -40.99 -4.43 28.65
C THR A 194 -39.74 -3.69 29.09
N LEU A 195 -39.84 -2.83 30.11
CA LEU A 195 -38.70 -2.01 30.58
C LEU A 195 -37.59 -2.86 31.20
N THR A 196 -37.91 -4.05 31.75
CA THR A 196 -36.91 -4.91 32.40
C THR A 196 -36.38 -6.00 31.48
N LEU A 197 -37.27 -6.76 30.83
CA LEU A 197 -36.86 -7.97 30.12
C LEU A 197 -36.36 -7.71 28.71
N VAL A 198 -36.95 -6.73 27.97
CA VAL A 198 -36.51 -6.44 26.59
C VAL A 198 -35.07 -5.96 26.54
N PRO A 199 -34.64 -4.95 27.31
CA PRO A 199 -33.24 -4.51 27.30
C PRO A 199 -32.28 -5.64 27.72
N LEU A 200 -32.68 -6.46 28.69
CA LEU A 200 -31.88 -7.60 29.16
C LEU A 200 -31.65 -8.62 28.02
N ILE A 201 -32.73 -9.02 27.32
CA ILE A 201 -32.64 -9.95 26.18
C ILE A 201 -31.78 -9.36 25.05
N LEU A 202 -31.97 -8.09 24.71
CA LEU A 202 -31.17 -7.42 23.66
C LEU A 202 -29.69 -7.38 24.05
N GLN A 203 -29.37 -7.12 25.31
CA GLN A 203 -28.00 -7.08 25.81
C GLN A 203 -27.34 -8.47 25.79
N CYS A 204 -28.08 -9.51 26.24
CA CYS A 204 -27.63 -10.91 26.16
C CYS A 204 -27.39 -11.34 24.71
N ALA A 205 -28.30 -10.99 23.79
CA ALA A 205 -28.13 -11.28 22.37
C ALA A 205 -26.93 -10.55 21.75
N ALA A 206 -26.66 -9.31 22.13
CA ALA A 206 -25.51 -8.55 21.70
C ALA A 206 -24.20 -9.15 22.24
N TRP A 207 -24.19 -9.61 23.48
CA TRP A 207 -23.05 -10.27 24.11
C TRP A 207 -22.69 -11.60 23.41
N LEU A 208 -23.71 -12.44 23.16
CA LEU A 208 -23.56 -13.73 22.45
C LEU A 208 -22.98 -13.53 21.02
N ARG A 209 -23.32 -12.43 20.33
CA ARG A 209 -22.85 -12.14 18.96
C ARG A 209 -21.41 -11.68 18.90
N ARG A 210 -20.85 -11.12 19.97
CA ARG A 210 -19.48 -10.61 20.00
C ARG A 210 -18.41 -11.72 19.95
N GLY A 211 -18.77 -12.95 20.28
CA GLY A 211 -17.86 -14.11 20.24
C GLY A 211 -16.72 -14.10 21.27
N ASP A 212 -16.51 -12.99 21.93
CA ASP A 212 -15.46 -12.78 22.93
C ASP A 212 -16.03 -12.98 24.33
N ALA A 213 -16.52 -14.20 24.60
CA ALA A 213 -17.09 -14.55 25.88
C ALA A 213 -16.02 -14.94 26.91
N THR A 214 -15.04 -14.05 27.16
CA THR A 214 -14.21 -14.20 28.37
C THR A 214 -15.07 -13.84 29.60
N ILE A 215 -15.63 -14.86 30.21
CA ILE A 215 -16.35 -14.70 31.47
C ILE A 215 -15.29 -14.45 32.55
N HIS A 216 -15.17 -13.21 32.97
CA HIS A 216 -14.34 -12.87 34.11
C HIS A 216 -15.03 -13.40 35.40
N VAL A 217 -14.49 -14.47 35.98
CA VAL A 217 -15.02 -15.11 37.17
C VAL A 217 -15.27 -14.11 38.32
N ALA A 218 -14.38 -13.12 38.47
CA ALA A 218 -14.54 -12.05 39.44
C ALA A 218 -15.81 -11.21 39.25
N ARG A 219 -16.20 -10.92 37.98
CA ARG A 219 -17.45 -10.17 37.67
C ARG A 219 -18.69 -11.00 37.95
N VAL A 220 -18.63 -12.29 37.66
CA VAL A 220 -19.75 -13.22 37.98
C VAL A 220 -19.92 -13.33 39.50
N GLY A 221 -18.81 -13.46 40.24
CA GLY A 221 -18.83 -13.47 41.69
C GLY A 221 -19.44 -12.20 42.29
N GLU A 222 -19.07 -11.02 41.79
CA GLU A 222 -19.60 -9.72 42.20
C GLU A 222 -21.10 -9.60 41.89
N ALA A 223 -21.54 -10.00 40.70
CA ALA A 223 -22.94 -9.98 40.31
C ALA A 223 -23.79 -10.94 41.17
N SER A 224 -23.27 -12.14 41.47
CA SER A 224 -23.93 -13.12 42.34
C SER A 224 -24.05 -12.59 43.76
N LEU A 225 -23.01 -11.96 44.30
CA LEU A 225 -23.06 -11.37 45.65
C LEU A 225 -24.11 -10.24 45.73
N LEU A 226 -24.15 -9.37 44.72
CA LEU A 226 -25.17 -8.31 44.67
C LEU A 226 -26.59 -8.87 44.52
N ALA A 227 -26.77 -9.91 43.73
CA ALA A 227 -28.06 -10.58 43.56
C ALA A 227 -28.52 -11.22 44.89
N ILE A 228 -27.64 -11.89 45.62
CA ILE A 228 -27.93 -12.49 46.93
C ILE A 228 -28.26 -11.37 47.94
N ALA A 229 -27.47 -10.31 48.01
CA ALA A 229 -27.73 -9.18 48.91
C ALA A 229 -29.08 -8.51 48.62
N LEU A 230 -29.40 -8.28 47.34
CA LEU A 230 -30.68 -7.74 46.91
C LEU A 230 -31.81 -8.66 47.25
N ALA A 231 -31.69 -9.98 46.98
CA ALA A 231 -32.69 -10.96 47.29
C ALA A 231 -32.98 -11.03 48.80
N THR A 232 -31.91 -11.05 49.63
CA THR A 232 -32.05 -11.05 51.09
C THR A 232 -32.79 -9.80 51.57
N LEU A 233 -32.37 -8.61 51.09
CA LEU A 233 -33.00 -7.37 51.48
C LEU A 233 -34.43 -7.24 50.96
N ALA A 234 -34.71 -7.71 49.76
CA ALA A 234 -36.05 -7.73 49.19
C ALA A 234 -36.97 -8.71 49.95
N ILE A 235 -36.49 -9.89 50.38
CA ILE A 235 -37.24 -10.83 51.20
C ILE A 235 -37.58 -10.19 52.54
N VAL A 236 -36.61 -9.55 53.21
CA VAL A 236 -36.85 -8.84 54.47
C VAL A 236 -37.89 -7.73 54.31
N THR A 237 -37.79 -6.97 53.20
CA THR A 237 -38.66 -5.78 52.99
C THR A 237 -40.08 -6.16 52.54
N PHE A 238 -40.22 -7.15 51.65
CA PHE A 238 -41.50 -7.41 50.96
C PHE A 238 -42.14 -8.73 51.29
N VAL A 239 -41.42 -9.73 51.87
CA VAL A 239 -41.93 -11.09 52.08
C VAL A 239 -42.06 -11.40 53.56
N ALA A 240 -41.30 -10.81 54.46
CA ALA A 240 -41.33 -11.06 55.88
C ALA A 240 -42.68 -10.63 56.53
N PRO A 241 -43.23 -11.39 57.51
CA PRO A 241 -44.53 -11.10 58.13
C PRO A 241 -44.52 -9.72 58.82
N GLU A 242 -45.69 -9.02 58.78
CA GLU A 242 -45.88 -7.66 59.32
C GLU A 242 -45.52 -7.46 60.78
N HIS A 243 -45.59 -8.51 61.63
CA HIS A 243 -45.27 -8.44 63.05
C HIS A 243 -43.82 -8.05 63.39
N SER A 244 -42.92 -8.12 62.43
CA SER A 244 -41.49 -7.71 62.54
C SER A 244 -41.23 -6.25 62.09
N HIS A 245 -42.27 -5.58 61.55
CA HIS A 245 -42.06 -4.29 60.91
C HIS A 245 -42.59 -3.08 61.68
N ARG A 246 -42.16 -2.88 62.89
CA ARG A 246 -42.19 -1.55 63.51
C ARG A 246 -41.20 -0.59 62.89
N LEU A 247 -40.45 -1.04 61.91
CA LEU A 247 -39.46 -0.27 61.17
C LEU A 247 -40.15 0.36 59.96
N SER A 248 -40.43 1.63 60.11
CA SER A 248 -40.61 2.75 59.21
C SER A 248 -40.76 2.44 57.67
N PRO A 249 -41.60 3.23 56.97
CA PRO A 249 -41.66 3.29 55.48
C PRO A 249 -40.29 3.45 54.81
N ALA A 250 -39.24 3.79 55.54
CA ALA A 250 -37.88 3.90 55.10
C ALA A 250 -37.28 2.58 54.56
N LEU A 251 -37.70 1.42 55.06
CA LEU A 251 -37.24 0.11 54.55
C LEU A 251 -37.63 -0.17 53.09
N LEU A 252 -38.68 0.49 52.58
CA LEU A 252 -39.04 0.45 51.15
C LEU A 252 -37.91 0.93 50.24
N TYR A 253 -37.09 1.87 50.69
CA TYR A 253 -36.01 2.45 49.94
C TYR A 253 -34.68 1.71 50.09
N ALA A 254 -34.56 0.79 51.06
CA ALA A 254 -33.33 0.07 51.33
C ALA A 254 -32.75 -0.69 50.09
N PRO A 255 -33.56 -1.42 49.30
CA PRO A 255 -33.10 -2.10 48.09
C PRO A 255 -32.50 -1.14 47.02
N PHE A 256 -32.88 0.16 47.06
CA PHE A 256 -32.51 1.12 46.06
C PHE A 256 -30.98 1.35 45.96
N VAL A 257 -30.27 1.23 47.08
CA VAL A 257 -28.80 1.36 47.13
C VAL A 257 -28.15 0.25 46.30
N ILE A 258 -28.65 -0.99 46.43
CA ILE A 258 -28.12 -2.15 45.69
C ILE A 258 -28.49 -2.05 44.20
N LEU A 259 -29.73 -1.62 43.90
CA LEU A 259 -30.18 -1.36 42.53
C LEU A 259 -29.34 -0.32 41.83
N LEU A 260 -28.98 0.78 42.51
CA LEU A 260 -28.12 1.83 42.00
C LEU A 260 -26.71 1.29 41.75
N TRP A 261 -26.15 0.54 42.71
CA TRP A 261 -24.85 -0.08 42.53
C TRP A 261 -24.83 -1.04 41.34
N ALA A 262 -25.80 -1.94 41.22
CA ALA A 262 -25.92 -2.84 40.10
C ALA A 262 -26.00 -2.10 38.75
N THR A 263 -26.73 -0.96 38.73
CA THR A 263 -26.86 -0.09 37.57
C THR A 263 -25.52 0.55 37.17
N VAL A 264 -24.82 1.14 38.12
CA VAL A 264 -23.51 1.81 37.87
C VAL A 264 -22.46 0.79 37.44
N ARG A 265 -22.47 -0.39 38.06
CA ARG A 265 -21.42 -1.41 37.84
C ARG A 265 -21.62 -2.24 36.57
N PHE A 266 -22.88 -2.65 36.29
CA PHE A 266 -23.22 -3.57 35.20
C PHE A 266 -24.09 -2.93 34.11
N GLY A 267 -24.33 -1.61 34.18
CA GLY A 267 -25.07 -0.86 33.18
C GLY A 267 -26.50 -1.31 33.04
N VAL A 268 -27.00 -1.35 31.79
CA VAL A 268 -28.39 -1.75 31.46
C VAL A 268 -28.73 -3.16 31.97
N ALA A 269 -27.81 -4.12 31.88
CA ALA A 269 -28.06 -5.49 32.36
C ALA A 269 -28.21 -5.52 33.88
N GLY A 270 -27.39 -4.76 34.61
CA GLY A 270 -27.49 -4.63 36.08
C GLY A 270 -28.79 -3.95 36.51
N ALA A 271 -29.15 -2.84 35.86
CA ALA A 271 -30.43 -2.15 36.13
C ALA A 271 -31.63 -3.06 35.91
N CYS A 272 -31.75 -3.65 34.72
CA CYS A 272 -32.90 -4.45 34.37
C CYS A 272 -32.97 -5.77 35.16
N GLY A 273 -31.83 -6.46 35.33
CA GLY A 273 -31.80 -7.73 36.06
C GLY A 273 -32.11 -7.58 37.55
N SER A 274 -31.57 -6.54 38.21
CA SER A 274 -31.83 -6.27 39.63
C SER A 274 -33.25 -5.82 39.87
N VAL A 275 -33.84 -4.97 39.02
CA VAL A 275 -35.26 -4.56 39.15
C VAL A 275 -36.19 -5.71 38.84
N LEU A 276 -35.85 -6.61 37.92
CA LEU A 276 -36.64 -7.81 37.67
C LEU A 276 -36.66 -8.74 38.88
N LEU A 277 -35.51 -8.98 39.51
CA LEU A 277 -35.39 -9.77 40.73
C LEU A 277 -36.22 -9.15 41.87
N LEU A 278 -36.09 -7.83 42.08
CA LEU A 278 -36.90 -7.10 43.06
C LEU A 278 -38.43 -7.26 42.78
N GLY A 279 -38.81 -7.07 41.50
CA GLY A 279 -40.20 -7.15 41.06
C GLY A 279 -40.83 -8.51 41.31
N VAL A 280 -40.11 -9.60 41.08
CA VAL A 280 -40.56 -10.96 41.35
C VAL A 280 -40.81 -11.17 42.87
N LEU A 281 -39.84 -10.77 43.69
CA LEU A 281 -39.95 -10.94 45.17
C LEU A 281 -41.01 -10.02 45.80
N ALA A 282 -41.10 -8.78 45.37
CA ALA A 282 -42.10 -7.83 45.85
C ALA A 282 -43.51 -8.25 45.44
N THR A 283 -43.70 -8.76 44.22
CA THR A 283 -44.98 -9.30 43.77
C THR A 283 -45.35 -10.54 44.55
N TRP A 284 -44.38 -11.44 44.76
CA TRP A 284 -44.62 -12.65 45.60
C TRP A 284 -45.07 -12.29 47.00
N GLY A 285 -44.44 -11.32 47.69
CA GLY A 285 -44.85 -10.83 49.00
C GLY A 285 -46.28 -10.26 49.00
N ALA A 286 -46.57 -9.38 48.01
CA ALA A 286 -47.86 -8.75 47.88
C ALA A 286 -49.05 -9.77 47.68
N ILE A 287 -48.87 -10.82 46.88
CA ILE A 287 -49.82 -11.88 46.63
C ILE A 287 -50.10 -12.67 47.93
N ASN A 288 -49.07 -12.87 48.75
CA ASN A 288 -49.17 -13.57 50.02
C ASN A 288 -49.59 -12.64 51.19
N ALA A 289 -50.13 -11.45 50.86
CA ALA A 289 -50.56 -10.45 51.83
C ALA A 289 -49.46 -10.04 52.82
N SER A 290 -48.21 -9.93 52.31
CA SER A 290 -47.02 -9.55 53.07
C SER A 290 -46.40 -8.28 52.52
N GLY A 291 -45.69 -7.51 53.37
CA GLY A 291 -44.94 -6.35 53.01
C GLY A 291 -45.77 -5.06 52.82
N PRO A 292 -45.14 -3.98 52.35
CA PRO A 292 -45.75 -2.63 52.36
C PRO A 292 -46.90 -2.44 51.36
N PHE A 293 -47.14 -3.40 50.45
CA PHE A 293 -48.21 -3.35 49.45
C PHE A 293 -49.40 -4.33 49.81
N ALA A 294 -49.59 -4.68 51.09
CA ALA A 294 -50.61 -5.61 51.58
C ALA A 294 -51.76 -4.94 52.29
N GLY A 295 -51.76 -3.62 52.52
CA GLY A 295 -52.66 -2.93 53.44
C GLY A 295 -54.00 -2.41 52.87
N HIS A 296 -54.28 -2.55 51.55
CA HIS A 296 -55.46 -2.02 50.85
C HIS A 296 -56.21 -3.11 50.06
N SER A 297 -57.12 -2.69 49.19
CA SER A 297 -57.77 -3.66 48.28
C SER A 297 -56.76 -4.33 47.37
N ALA A 298 -57.01 -5.56 46.92
CA ALA A 298 -56.11 -6.25 45.97
C ALA A 298 -55.83 -5.42 44.69
N ALA A 299 -56.83 -4.63 44.28
CA ALA A 299 -56.68 -3.71 43.11
C ALA A 299 -55.68 -2.58 43.37
N ASP A 300 -55.84 -1.87 44.50
CA ASP A 300 -54.97 -0.73 44.84
C ASP A 300 -53.55 -1.19 45.12
N ASN A 301 -53.37 -2.29 45.82
CA ASN A 301 -52.07 -2.90 46.08
C ASN A 301 -51.35 -3.28 44.79
N THR A 302 -52.03 -3.84 43.78
CA THR A 302 -51.49 -4.19 42.49
C THR A 302 -51.02 -2.97 41.73
N VAL A 303 -51.86 -1.93 41.65
CA VAL A 303 -51.51 -0.69 40.92
C VAL A 303 -50.36 0.04 41.60
N ALA A 304 -50.38 0.16 42.94
CA ALA A 304 -49.31 0.83 43.69
C ALA A 304 -47.95 0.11 43.53
N LEU A 305 -47.93 -1.23 43.65
CA LEU A 305 -46.74 -2.03 43.44
C LEU A 305 -46.18 -1.88 42.01
N LEU A 306 -47.04 -2.04 40.99
CA LEU A 306 -46.62 -1.93 39.58
C LEU A 306 -46.13 -0.53 39.22
N LEU A 307 -46.77 0.52 39.74
CA LEU A 307 -46.34 1.88 39.56
C LEU A 307 -44.93 2.12 40.12
N PHE A 308 -44.72 1.64 41.38
CA PHE A 308 -43.40 1.66 42.02
C PHE A 308 -42.32 0.97 41.14
N LEU A 309 -42.65 -0.23 40.66
CA LEU A 309 -41.69 -1.02 39.83
C LEU A 309 -41.41 -0.36 38.48
N VAL A 310 -42.42 0.21 37.81
CA VAL A 310 -42.28 0.88 36.52
C VAL A 310 -41.43 2.16 36.64
N ILE A 311 -41.71 2.96 37.67
CA ILE A 311 -40.94 4.17 37.92
C ILE A 311 -39.49 3.82 38.23
N THR A 312 -39.26 2.80 39.08
CA THR A 312 -37.90 2.34 39.41
C THR A 312 -37.18 1.80 38.17
N ALA A 313 -37.83 0.97 37.36
CA ALA A 313 -37.25 0.44 36.13
C ALA A 313 -36.88 1.54 35.12
N GLY A 314 -37.81 2.46 34.89
CA GLY A 314 -37.58 3.60 33.97
C GLY A 314 -36.44 4.50 34.42
N SER A 315 -36.38 4.86 35.69
CA SER A 315 -35.35 5.72 36.26
C SER A 315 -33.95 5.08 36.19
N LEU A 316 -33.83 3.81 36.55
CA LEU A 316 -32.55 3.10 36.51
C LEU A 316 -32.13 2.78 35.10
N LEU A 317 -33.05 2.49 34.18
CA LEU A 317 -32.72 2.32 32.75
C LEU A 317 -32.20 3.62 32.14
N LEU A 318 -32.81 4.77 32.49
CA LEU A 318 -32.34 6.08 32.04
C LEU A 318 -30.95 6.38 32.57
N LEU A 319 -30.71 6.14 33.87
CA LEU A 319 -29.39 6.29 34.48
C LEU A 319 -28.35 5.40 33.80
N ALA A 320 -28.67 4.13 33.54
CA ALA A 320 -27.78 3.21 32.86
C ALA A 320 -27.42 3.69 31.47
N ALA A 321 -28.39 4.24 30.71
CA ALA A 321 -28.18 4.78 29.38
C ALA A 321 -27.27 6.00 29.38
N VAL A 322 -27.46 6.94 30.34
CA VAL A 322 -26.58 8.11 30.49
C VAL A 322 -25.17 7.70 30.84
N LEU A 323 -24.97 6.74 31.72
CA LEU A 323 -23.64 6.25 32.09
C LEU A 323 -22.96 5.53 30.90
N GLU A 324 -23.70 4.80 30.10
CA GLU A 324 -23.15 4.11 28.92
C GLU A 324 -22.77 5.12 27.84
N GLU A 325 -23.60 6.14 27.58
CA GLU A 325 -23.28 7.24 26.65
C GLU A 325 -22.02 7.98 27.07
N ARG A 326 -21.92 8.34 28.35
CA ARG A 326 -20.74 8.98 28.89
C ARG A 326 -19.48 8.13 28.72
N ARG A 327 -19.54 6.84 29.05
CA ARG A 327 -18.42 5.91 28.87
C ARG A 327 -17.99 5.80 27.39
N SER A 328 -18.94 5.76 26.47
CA SER A 328 -18.65 5.69 25.04
C SER A 328 -17.97 6.95 24.53
N LEU A 329 -18.38 8.13 25.00
CA LEU A 329 -17.75 9.41 24.66
C LEU A 329 -16.32 9.52 25.23
N GLU A 330 -16.11 9.11 26.48
CA GLU A 330 -14.78 9.09 27.12
C GLU A 330 -13.83 8.14 26.38
N GLN A 331 -14.30 6.95 25.95
CA GLN A 331 -13.50 6.01 25.18
C GLN A 331 -13.17 6.54 23.77
N ALA A 332 -14.14 7.16 23.09
CA ALA A 332 -13.93 7.76 21.77
C ALA A 332 -12.90 8.91 21.86
N GLY A 333 -13.00 9.74 22.90
CA GLY A 333 -12.04 10.81 23.16
C GLY A 333 -10.62 10.29 23.40
N ALA A 334 -10.48 9.27 24.26
CA ALA A 334 -9.19 8.66 24.56
C ALA A 334 -8.54 7.98 23.32
N THR A 335 -9.35 7.31 22.49
CA THR A 335 -8.84 6.69 21.26
C THR A 335 -8.40 7.74 20.23
N SER A 336 -9.15 8.83 20.07
CA SER A 336 -8.80 9.93 19.18
C SER A 336 -7.49 10.63 19.64
N GLU A 337 -7.36 10.87 20.93
CA GLU A 337 -6.13 11.47 21.48
C GLU A 337 -4.91 10.54 21.32
N ALA A 338 -5.09 9.24 21.56
CA ALA A 338 -4.04 8.25 21.35
C ALA A 338 -3.62 8.15 19.87
N GLN A 339 -4.57 8.22 18.93
CA GLN A 339 -4.29 8.26 17.50
C GLN A 339 -3.53 9.53 17.12
N ARG A 340 -3.94 10.70 17.62
CA ARG A 340 -3.25 11.96 17.38
C ARG A 340 -1.81 11.91 17.88
N ARG A 341 -1.59 11.49 19.14
CA ARG A 341 -0.23 11.35 19.72
C ARG A 341 0.63 10.38 18.91
N ARG A 342 0.04 9.28 18.42
CA ARG A 342 0.75 8.31 17.60
C ARG A 342 1.15 8.88 16.23
N ALA A 343 0.29 9.69 15.63
CA ALA A 343 0.59 10.38 14.38
C ALA A 343 1.70 11.44 14.57
N GLU A 344 1.65 12.22 15.65
CA GLU A 344 2.68 13.20 16.00
C GLU A 344 4.04 12.52 16.27
N MET A 345 4.05 11.41 17.03
CA MET A 345 5.28 10.62 17.27
C MET A 345 5.87 10.05 15.99
N LEU A 346 5.01 9.50 15.11
CA LEU A 346 5.45 8.95 13.82
C LEU A 346 6.04 10.05 12.95
N HIS A 347 5.38 11.21 12.84
CA HIS A 347 5.87 12.35 12.09
C HIS A 347 7.26 12.80 12.59
N SER A 348 7.40 12.98 13.89
CA SER A 348 8.69 13.34 14.49
C SER A 348 9.77 12.26 14.28
N ALA A 349 9.42 10.98 14.41
CA ALA A 349 10.35 9.87 14.19
C ALA A 349 10.82 9.77 12.73
N VAL A 350 9.92 9.98 11.76
CA VAL A 350 10.26 10.00 10.33
C VAL A 350 11.23 11.12 10.03
N LEU A 351 10.94 12.35 10.47
CA LEU A 351 11.84 13.50 10.29
C LEU A 351 13.19 13.30 10.99
N ALA A 352 13.21 12.63 12.15
CA ALA A 352 14.44 12.35 12.88
C ALA A 352 15.31 11.27 12.21
N SER A 353 14.73 10.34 11.46
CA SER A 353 15.45 9.28 10.77
C SER A 353 16.10 9.72 9.46
N ILE A 354 15.69 10.85 8.90
CA ILE A 354 16.24 11.39 7.66
C ILE A 354 17.55 12.09 7.96
N HIS A 355 18.62 11.64 7.30
CA HIS A 355 19.97 12.20 7.47
C HIS A 355 20.16 13.51 6.73
N ASP A 356 19.42 13.73 5.66
CA ASP A 356 19.42 14.97 4.90
C ASP A 356 18.81 16.09 5.73
N GLN A 357 19.30 17.29 5.51
CA GLN A 357 18.86 18.48 6.22
C GLN A 357 17.56 18.97 5.59
N ILE A 358 16.47 19.00 6.39
CA ILE A 358 15.14 19.40 5.91
C ILE A 358 14.70 20.66 6.62
N VAL A 359 14.25 21.62 5.81
CA VAL A 359 13.60 22.86 6.23
C VAL A 359 12.27 22.97 5.51
N VAL A 360 11.22 23.27 6.25
CA VAL A 360 9.88 23.50 5.70
C VAL A 360 9.54 24.97 5.85
N LEU A 361 9.18 25.61 4.75
CA LEU A 361 8.79 27.01 4.67
C LEU A 361 7.28 27.14 4.46
N ASP A 362 6.71 28.20 5.03
CA ASP A 362 5.37 28.65 4.64
C ASP A 362 5.40 29.43 3.31
N GLN A 363 4.25 29.96 2.89
CA GLN A 363 4.12 30.72 1.64
C GLN A 363 4.85 32.07 1.67
N GLN A 364 5.16 32.59 2.85
CA GLN A 364 5.91 33.82 3.06
C GLN A 364 7.41 33.57 3.17
N GLY A 365 7.84 32.31 3.19
CA GLY A 365 9.26 31.91 3.30
C GLY A 365 9.78 31.94 4.74
N VAL A 366 8.87 31.82 5.72
CA VAL A 366 9.22 31.64 7.14
C VAL A 366 9.40 30.15 7.42
N ILE A 367 10.41 29.81 8.20
CA ILE A 367 10.65 28.41 8.63
C ILE A 367 9.57 27.99 9.62
N ILE A 368 8.78 26.98 9.25
CA ILE A 368 7.73 26.42 10.11
C ILE A 368 8.15 25.11 10.75
N GLU A 369 9.08 24.36 10.14
CA GLU A 369 9.57 23.10 10.68
C GLU A 369 10.98 22.80 10.20
N THR A 370 11.76 22.09 11.03
CA THR A 370 13.11 21.61 10.69
C THR A 370 13.34 20.23 11.29
N ASN A 371 14.10 19.38 10.58
CA ASN A 371 14.48 18.09 11.14
C ASN A 371 15.73 18.18 12.04
N PRO A 372 16.05 17.13 12.84
CA PRO A 372 17.23 17.13 13.68
C PRO A 372 18.57 17.24 12.92
N ALA A 373 18.63 16.80 11.67
CA ALA A 373 19.82 16.93 10.85
C ALA A 373 20.12 18.40 10.51
N TRP A 374 19.08 19.19 10.19
CA TRP A 374 19.21 20.64 10.00
C TRP A 374 19.68 21.34 11.27
N ARG A 375 19.08 21.04 12.43
CA ARG A 375 19.47 21.67 13.71
C ARG A 375 20.93 21.41 14.06
N ARG A 376 21.39 20.16 13.94
CA ARG A 376 22.80 19.80 14.12
C ARG A 376 23.73 20.54 13.15
N PHE A 377 23.29 20.70 11.91
CA PHE A 377 24.05 21.45 10.92
C PHE A 377 24.19 22.91 11.31
N VAL A 378 23.09 23.58 11.71
CA VAL A 378 23.10 24.99 12.14
C VAL A 378 24.03 25.21 13.34
N GLU A 379 24.07 24.27 14.30
CA GLU A 379 24.95 24.30 15.47
C GLU A 379 26.45 24.24 15.08
N HIS A 380 26.79 23.56 14.00
CA HIS A 380 28.16 23.33 13.55
C HIS A 380 28.52 24.16 12.30
N ALA A 381 27.56 24.78 11.66
CA ALA A 381 27.77 25.55 10.45
C ALA A 381 28.45 26.89 10.77
N GLY A 382 29.47 27.21 9.98
CA GLY A 382 30.12 28.49 10.02
C GLY A 382 29.19 29.66 9.61
N SER A 383 29.76 30.76 9.27
CA SER A 383 29.24 32.12 9.27
C SER A 383 28.21 32.53 8.19
N ARG A 384 27.72 31.67 7.30
CA ARG A 384 26.80 32.11 6.24
C ARG A 384 25.36 32.27 6.75
N PRO A 385 24.70 33.44 6.55
CA PRO A 385 23.36 33.72 7.12
C PRO A 385 22.28 32.73 6.69
N PHE A 386 22.27 32.27 5.42
CA PHE A 386 21.27 31.35 4.90
C PHE A 386 21.52 29.87 5.27
N GLU A 387 22.66 29.56 5.88
CA GLU A 387 22.94 28.26 6.47
C GLU A 387 22.47 28.17 7.93
N ARG A 388 21.93 29.25 8.46
CA ARG A 388 21.37 29.35 9.80
C ARG A 388 19.88 29.65 9.67
N GLY A 389 19.07 29.00 10.44
CA GLY A 389 17.65 29.29 10.46
C GLY A 389 16.93 28.40 11.46
N SER A 390 16.21 29.04 12.35
CA SER A 390 15.38 28.40 13.36
C SER A 390 13.91 28.57 12.98
N VAL A 391 13.04 27.73 13.55
CA VAL A 391 11.59 27.88 13.37
C VAL A 391 11.14 29.27 13.78
N GLY A 392 10.39 29.94 12.91
CA GLY A 392 9.94 31.33 13.05
C GLY A 392 10.80 32.36 12.34
N GLU A 393 11.97 32.01 11.83
CA GLU A 393 12.84 32.93 11.10
C GLU A 393 12.49 33.01 9.61
N HIS A 394 12.74 34.16 9.01
CA HIS A 394 12.45 34.46 7.61
C HIS A 394 13.59 34.00 6.71
N TYR A 395 13.52 32.77 6.20
CA TYR A 395 14.60 32.15 5.42
C TYR A 395 14.87 32.86 4.09
N LEU A 396 13.81 33.31 3.40
CA LEU A 396 13.96 34.12 2.16
C LEU A 396 14.71 35.43 2.40
N GLN A 397 14.53 36.07 3.53
CA GLN A 397 15.27 37.32 3.86
C GLN A 397 16.76 37.03 4.11
N ALA A 398 17.06 35.91 4.79
CA ALA A 398 18.42 35.47 5.01
C ALA A 398 19.15 35.16 3.69
N CYS A 399 18.48 34.46 2.76
CA CYS A 399 19.01 34.22 1.43
C CYS A 399 19.20 35.51 0.62
N ALA A 400 18.24 36.45 0.70
CA ALA A 400 18.31 37.74 0.00
C ALA A 400 19.47 38.62 0.52
N ALA A 401 19.70 38.67 1.82
CA ALA A 401 20.82 39.39 2.41
C ALA A 401 22.17 38.77 1.92
N ALA A 402 22.33 37.46 2.00
CA ALA A 402 23.53 36.80 1.52
C ALA A 402 23.78 36.99 -0.01
N ALA A 403 22.72 36.99 -0.81
CA ALA A 403 22.81 37.27 -2.24
C ALA A 403 23.25 38.70 -2.53
N GLN A 404 22.81 39.70 -1.73
CA GLN A 404 23.26 41.09 -1.83
C GLN A 404 24.73 41.25 -1.44
N ASP A 405 25.24 40.41 -0.53
CA ASP A 405 26.66 40.36 -0.15
C ASP A 405 27.52 39.59 -1.18
N GLY A 406 26.93 39.18 -2.31
CA GLY A 406 27.64 38.57 -3.43
C GLY A 406 27.74 37.04 -3.39
N ASP A 407 26.99 36.36 -2.50
CA ASP A 407 26.95 34.90 -2.48
C ASP A 407 26.07 34.36 -3.61
N ALA A 408 26.70 33.80 -4.64
CA ALA A 408 26.04 33.26 -5.83
C ALA A 408 25.11 32.07 -5.50
N VAL A 409 25.48 31.24 -4.53
CA VAL A 409 24.65 30.08 -4.11
C VAL A 409 23.38 30.57 -3.43
N ALA A 410 23.49 31.61 -2.59
CA ALA A 410 22.33 32.21 -1.94
C ALA A 410 21.38 32.87 -2.96
N ALA A 411 21.92 33.50 -4.01
CA ALA A 411 21.13 34.07 -5.10
C ALA A 411 20.33 33.01 -5.85
N GLU A 412 20.99 31.92 -6.26
CA GLU A 412 20.37 30.81 -6.99
C GLU A 412 19.33 30.08 -6.12
N LEU A 413 19.60 29.90 -4.83
CA LEU A 413 18.67 29.33 -3.85
C LEU A 413 17.43 30.22 -3.66
N LEU A 414 17.61 31.54 -3.54
CA LEU A 414 16.54 32.51 -3.42
C LEU A 414 15.60 32.47 -4.63
N ASP A 415 16.17 32.45 -5.82
CA ASP A 415 15.40 32.39 -7.07
C ASP A 415 14.62 31.07 -7.16
N GLY A 416 15.27 29.95 -6.85
CA GLY A 416 14.62 28.64 -6.82
C GLY A 416 13.46 28.55 -5.83
N ILE A 417 13.62 29.13 -4.63
CA ILE A 417 12.54 29.16 -3.62
C ILE A 417 11.38 30.03 -4.11
N ARG A 418 11.66 31.19 -4.69
CA ARG A 418 10.64 32.10 -5.25
C ARG A 418 9.86 31.48 -6.39
N GLU A 419 10.52 30.77 -7.30
CA GLU A 419 9.87 30.03 -8.39
C GLU A 419 8.90 28.98 -7.86
N VAL A 420 9.29 28.21 -6.83
CA VAL A 420 8.46 27.15 -6.24
C VAL A 420 7.31 27.74 -5.44
N LEU A 421 7.54 28.74 -4.60
CA LEU A 421 6.49 29.41 -3.81
C LEU A 421 5.52 30.18 -4.72
N GLY A 422 6.01 30.81 -5.79
CA GLY A 422 5.20 31.49 -6.80
C GLY A 422 4.45 30.56 -7.73
N GLY A 423 4.67 29.25 -7.68
CA GLY A 423 3.99 28.26 -8.50
C GLY A 423 4.48 28.19 -9.96
N VAL A 424 5.62 28.83 -10.27
CA VAL A 424 6.25 28.77 -11.60
C VAL A 424 6.87 27.39 -11.84
N SER A 425 7.45 26.79 -10.79
CA SER A 425 8.02 25.44 -10.80
C SER A 425 7.47 24.61 -9.63
N VAL A 426 7.33 23.31 -9.84
CA VAL A 426 6.94 22.36 -8.77
C VAL A 426 8.18 21.86 -8.02
N HIS A 427 9.32 21.84 -8.72
CA HIS A 427 10.58 21.30 -8.18
C HIS A 427 11.76 22.05 -8.79
N ARG A 428 12.76 22.38 -7.96
CA ARG A 428 14.03 22.95 -8.38
C ARG A 428 15.17 22.19 -7.69
N ARG A 429 16.25 21.92 -8.43
CA ARG A 429 17.44 21.25 -7.91
C ARG A 429 18.68 22.07 -8.23
N LEU A 430 19.57 22.19 -7.26
CA LEU A 430 20.79 22.96 -7.31
C LEU A 430 21.94 22.09 -6.77
N GLU A 431 23.11 22.15 -7.40
CA GLU A 431 24.33 21.53 -6.87
C GLU A 431 25.37 22.61 -6.64
N PHE A 432 26.02 22.61 -5.49
CA PHE A 432 27.12 23.53 -5.22
C PHE A 432 28.22 22.86 -4.39
N SER A 433 29.40 23.44 -4.45
CA SER A 433 30.52 22.98 -3.64
C SER A 433 30.90 24.04 -2.60
N ARG A 434 31.48 23.57 -1.49
CA ARG A 434 31.97 24.40 -0.39
C ARG A 434 33.35 23.94 0.04
N ASP A 435 34.26 24.90 0.23
CA ASP A 435 35.54 24.64 0.87
C ASP A 435 35.34 24.43 2.37
N ALA A 436 35.82 23.32 2.88
CA ALA A 436 35.83 22.97 4.29
C ALA A 436 37.26 22.57 4.72
N PRO A 437 37.61 22.64 6.02
CA PRO A 437 38.94 22.24 6.50
C PRO A 437 39.35 20.81 6.11
N GLN A 438 38.39 19.96 5.81
CA GLN A 438 38.56 18.57 5.44
C GLN A 438 38.60 18.34 3.90
N GLY A 439 38.49 19.39 3.10
CA GLY A 439 38.43 19.34 1.63
C GLY A 439 37.12 19.89 1.06
N LEU A 440 36.97 19.76 -0.26
CA LEU A 440 35.82 20.25 -1.01
C LEU A 440 34.61 19.33 -0.72
N LEU A 441 33.56 19.89 -0.12
CA LEU A 441 32.28 19.23 0.10
C LEU A 441 31.29 19.62 -1.00
N TRP A 442 30.50 18.64 -1.46
CA TRP A 442 29.46 18.83 -2.47
C TRP A 442 28.09 18.64 -1.87
N TYR A 443 27.19 19.57 -2.10
CA TYR A 443 25.82 19.55 -1.66
C TYR A 443 24.86 19.59 -2.84
N GLU A 444 23.78 18.82 -2.73
CA GLU A 444 22.60 18.94 -3.58
C GLU A 444 21.47 19.55 -2.75
N VAL A 445 20.83 20.59 -3.25
CA VAL A 445 19.62 21.16 -2.66
C VAL A 445 18.45 20.93 -3.58
N SER A 446 17.42 20.27 -3.04
CA SER A 446 16.11 20.09 -3.68
C SER A 446 15.11 21.00 -3.01
N ILE A 447 14.35 21.76 -3.79
CA ILE A 447 13.27 22.65 -3.36
C ILE A 447 11.99 22.11 -3.98
N GLU A 448 11.03 21.69 -3.17
CA GLU A 448 9.78 21.09 -3.61
C GLU A 448 8.59 21.84 -3.03
N ARG A 449 7.52 21.96 -3.83
CA ARG A 449 6.30 22.59 -3.35
C ARG A 449 5.61 21.73 -2.32
N LEU A 450 5.23 22.31 -1.19
CA LEU A 450 4.48 21.61 -0.16
C LEU A 450 3.00 21.50 -0.56
N HIS A 451 2.49 20.26 -0.63
CA HIS A 451 1.11 19.96 -1.04
C HIS A 451 0.15 20.11 0.14
N ARG A 452 -0.15 21.35 0.52
CA ARG A 452 -1.16 21.67 1.53
C ARG A 452 -1.93 22.94 1.11
N PRO A 453 -3.17 23.20 1.67
CA PRO A 453 -3.99 24.35 1.29
C PRO A 453 -3.29 25.69 1.48
N GLU A 454 -2.49 25.82 2.54
CA GLU A 454 -1.76 27.02 2.89
C GLU A 454 -0.51 27.25 2.02
N GLY A 455 -0.16 26.28 1.16
CA GLY A 455 1.05 26.34 0.34
C GLY A 455 2.34 26.17 1.15
N GLY A 456 3.46 26.55 0.55
CA GLY A 456 4.78 26.47 1.15
C GLY A 456 5.77 25.66 0.33
N ALA A 457 7.00 25.47 0.84
CA ALA A 457 8.05 24.72 0.20
C ALA A 457 8.82 23.84 1.20
N VAL A 458 9.33 22.71 0.73
CA VAL A 458 10.27 21.87 1.46
C VAL A 458 11.63 22.00 0.79
N ILE A 459 12.63 22.33 1.56
CA ILE A 459 14.03 22.39 1.13
C ILE A 459 14.74 21.19 1.76
N THR A 460 15.31 20.35 0.91
CA THR A 460 16.13 19.22 1.35
C THR A 460 17.55 19.46 0.88
N ARG A 461 18.54 19.38 1.77
CA ARG A 461 19.96 19.49 1.44
C ARG A 461 20.67 18.18 1.81
N SER A 462 21.28 17.57 0.79
CA SER A 462 21.98 16.29 0.88
C SER A 462 23.47 16.49 0.63
N ASP A 463 24.33 15.84 1.42
CA ASP A 463 25.75 15.76 1.17
C ASP A 463 26.02 14.69 0.12
N ILE A 464 26.43 15.12 -1.08
CA ILE A 464 26.75 14.24 -2.22
C ILE A 464 28.26 14.06 -2.43
N THR A 465 29.09 14.48 -1.48
CA THR A 465 30.56 14.43 -1.59
C THR A 465 31.06 13.02 -1.88
N GLY A 466 30.57 12.03 -1.13
CA GLY A 466 30.94 10.63 -1.34
C GLY A 466 30.49 10.10 -2.73
N HIS A 467 29.34 10.55 -3.22
CA HIS A 467 28.86 10.20 -4.56
C HIS A 467 29.76 10.79 -5.66
N LYS A 468 30.12 12.07 -5.56
CA LYS A 468 31.03 12.73 -6.51
C LYS A 468 32.43 12.09 -6.50
N GLN A 469 32.96 11.77 -5.33
CA GLN A 469 34.24 11.07 -5.19
C GLN A 469 34.21 9.67 -5.81
N ALA A 470 33.19 8.89 -5.53
CA ALA A 470 33.03 7.55 -6.12
C ALA A 470 32.89 7.61 -7.64
N MET A 471 32.16 8.60 -8.17
CA MET A 471 32.00 8.80 -9.60
C MET A 471 33.33 9.17 -10.28
N THR A 472 34.14 10.05 -9.68
CA THR A 472 35.46 10.42 -10.15
C THR A 472 36.40 9.22 -10.13
N GLN A 473 36.44 8.49 -9.03
CA GLN A 473 37.27 7.29 -8.90
C GLN A 473 36.88 6.21 -9.92
N ALA A 474 35.59 5.99 -10.13
CA ALA A 474 35.10 5.05 -11.14
C ALA A 474 35.51 5.46 -12.56
N ARG A 475 35.52 6.75 -12.85
CA ARG A 475 35.99 7.29 -14.13
C ARG A 475 37.49 7.05 -14.31
N GLU A 476 38.31 7.34 -13.31
CA GLU A 476 39.76 7.10 -13.31
C GLU A 476 40.07 5.61 -13.47
N GLN A 477 39.39 4.72 -12.73
CA GLN A 477 39.56 3.27 -12.86
C GLN A 477 39.22 2.78 -14.27
N ARG A 478 38.14 3.26 -14.87
CA ARG A 478 37.80 2.93 -16.28
C ARG A 478 38.88 3.35 -17.25
N GLN A 479 39.46 4.54 -17.05
CA GLN A 479 40.58 5.02 -17.88
C GLN A 479 41.84 4.15 -17.72
N GLN A 480 42.17 3.77 -16.47
CA GLN A 480 43.26 2.87 -16.17
C GLN A 480 43.07 1.48 -16.78
N LEU A 481 41.88 0.89 -16.65
CA LEU A 481 41.56 -0.41 -17.25
C LEU A 481 41.66 -0.36 -18.79
N ALA A 482 41.18 0.70 -19.39
CA ALA A 482 41.31 0.90 -20.83
C ALA A 482 42.78 1.06 -21.27
N HIS A 483 43.64 1.67 -20.44
CA HIS A 483 45.07 1.77 -20.69
C HIS A 483 45.77 0.41 -20.54
N LEU A 484 45.49 -0.32 -19.47
CA LEU A 484 46.07 -1.66 -19.24
C LEU A 484 45.61 -2.67 -20.31
N GLY A 485 44.34 -2.61 -20.73
CA GLY A 485 43.83 -3.46 -21.81
C GLY A 485 44.59 -3.22 -23.14
N ARG A 486 44.92 -1.96 -23.49
CA ARG A 486 45.73 -1.61 -24.66
C ARG A 486 47.16 -2.14 -24.51
N ALA A 487 47.79 -1.98 -23.36
CA ALA A 487 49.12 -2.47 -23.08
C ALA A 487 49.23 -4.02 -23.14
N ALA A 488 48.20 -4.72 -22.67
CA ALA A 488 48.13 -6.18 -22.74
C ALA A 488 48.05 -6.69 -24.20
N VAL A 489 47.16 -6.06 -25.00
CA VAL A 489 47.08 -6.35 -26.45
C VAL A 489 48.41 -6.09 -27.16
N LEU A 490 49.12 -5.00 -26.80
CA LEU A 490 50.42 -4.69 -27.34
C LEU A 490 51.48 -5.74 -26.96
N GLY A 491 51.47 -6.24 -25.72
CA GLY A 491 52.35 -7.30 -25.25
C GLY A 491 52.19 -8.59 -26.04
N GLU A 492 50.94 -8.99 -26.30
CA GLU A 492 50.60 -10.21 -27.04
C GLU A 492 50.96 -10.08 -28.56
N LEU A 493 50.85 -8.85 -29.08
CA LEU A 493 51.17 -8.51 -30.46
C LEU A 493 52.66 -8.32 -30.74
N SER A 494 53.49 -8.05 -29.74
CA SER A 494 54.91 -7.75 -29.93
C SER A 494 55.67 -8.84 -30.66
N GLY A 495 55.33 -10.13 -30.40
CA GLY A 495 55.93 -11.26 -31.10
C GLY A 495 55.55 -11.34 -32.59
N ALA A 496 54.29 -11.06 -32.92
CA ALA A 496 53.79 -11.09 -34.29
C ALA A 496 54.36 -9.91 -35.12
N PHE A 497 54.42 -8.72 -34.55
CA PHE A 497 55.00 -7.55 -35.20
C PHE A 497 56.50 -7.68 -35.41
N ALA A 498 57.25 -8.25 -34.46
CA ALA A 498 58.67 -8.53 -34.64
C ALA A 498 58.90 -9.50 -35.81
N HIS A 499 58.05 -10.48 -35.96
CA HIS A 499 58.10 -11.46 -37.07
C HIS A 499 57.76 -10.81 -38.43
N GLU A 500 56.69 -10.02 -38.50
CA GLU A 500 56.27 -9.32 -39.71
C GLU A 500 57.24 -8.22 -40.15
N LEU A 501 57.97 -7.57 -39.23
CA LEU A 501 59.04 -6.63 -39.56
C LEU A 501 60.33 -7.34 -39.96
N ALA A 502 60.68 -8.47 -39.34
CA ALA A 502 61.86 -9.25 -39.67
C ALA A 502 61.83 -9.80 -41.09
N GLN A 503 60.65 -10.19 -41.60
CA GLN A 503 60.49 -10.77 -42.93
C GLN A 503 60.94 -9.80 -44.06
N PRO A 504 60.36 -8.60 -44.22
CA PRO A 504 60.82 -7.67 -45.30
C PRO A 504 62.28 -7.20 -45.12
N LEU A 505 62.70 -7.01 -43.83
CA LEU A 505 64.09 -6.62 -43.56
C LEU A 505 65.10 -7.70 -43.97
N THR A 506 64.80 -8.98 -43.76
CA THR A 506 65.59 -10.13 -44.18
C THR A 506 65.63 -10.24 -45.72
N ALA A 507 64.51 -9.98 -46.41
CA ALA A 507 64.41 -9.99 -47.84
C ALA A 507 65.22 -8.84 -48.47
N ILE A 508 65.12 -7.62 -47.90
CA ILE A 508 65.94 -6.47 -48.29
C ILE A 508 67.42 -6.82 -48.18
N LEU A 509 67.83 -7.35 -47.02
CA LEU A 509 69.23 -7.71 -46.80
C LEU A 509 69.69 -8.77 -47.78
N GLY A 510 68.91 -9.87 -47.97
CA GLY A 510 69.28 -10.94 -48.94
C GLY A 510 69.39 -10.49 -50.37
N ASN A 511 68.42 -9.65 -50.82
CA ASN A 511 68.49 -9.07 -52.18
C ASN A 511 69.67 -8.09 -52.35
N ALA A 512 70.01 -7.31 -51.32
CA ALA A 512 71.16 -6.43 -51.34
C ALA A 512 72.48 -7.18 -51.37
N GLU A 513 72.64 -8.25 -50.56
CA GLU A 513 73.79 -9.13 -50.55
C GLU A 513 74.01 -9.82 -51.93
N ALA A 514 72.85 -10.40 -52.46
CA ALA A 514 72.90 -11.01 -53.77
C ALA A 514 73.29 -10.04 -54.92
N ALA A 515 72.79 -8.81 -54.87
CA ALA A 515 73.18 -7.76 -55.84
C ALA A 515 74.65 -7.39 -55.72
N LEU A 516 75.17 -7.34 -54.49
CA LEU A 516 76.64 -7.04 -54.29
C LEU A 516 77.49 -8.21 -54.74
N GLU A 517 77.05 -9.45 -54.68
CA GLU A 517 77.78 -10.61 -55.18
C GLU A 517 77.81 -10.69 -56.72
N LEU A 518 76.82 -10.13 -57.38
CA LEU A 518 76.79 -10.07 -58.88
C LEU A 518 77.60 -8.93 -59.51
N LEU A 519 77.82 -7.84 -58.73
CA LEU A 519 78.54 -6.66 -59.24
C LEU A 519 79.96 -6.90 -59.65
N PRO A 520 80.82 -7.74 -59.03
CA PRO A 520 82.25 -7.95 -59.43
C PRO A 520 82.44 -8.92 -60.57
N ARG A 521 81.42 -9.46 -61.23
CA ARG A 521 81.54 -10.39 -62.35
C ARG A 521 81.84 -9.64 -63.64
N ASP A 522 82.63 -10.23 -64.55
CA ASP A 522 83.10 -9.60 -65.84
C ASP A 522 81.91 -9.22 -66.75
N THR A 523 80.73 -9.83 -66.57
CA THR A 523 79.49 -9.43 -67.22
C THR A 523 78.40 -9.44 -66.21
N PRO A 524 78.18 -8.37 -65.46
CA PRO A 524 77.09 -8.35 -64.43
C PRO A 524 75.71 -8.37 -65.10
N GLY A 525 74.83 -9.22 -64.59
CA GLY A 525 73.43 -9.30 -65.00
C GLY A 525 72.63 -8.05 -64.53
N LEU A 526 72.77 -6.96 -65.28
CA LEU A 526 72.17 -5.64 -64.96
C LEU A 526 70.62 -5.75 -64.81
N SER A 527 69.96 -6.70 -65.49
CA SER A 527 68.56 -6.98 -65.38
C SER A 527 68.19 -7.59 -63.98
N ASP A 528 69.03 -8.54 -63.53
CA ASP A 528 68.82 -9.23 -62.28
C ASP A 528 69.05 -8.29 -61.07
N ILE A 529 70.10 -7.47 -61.16
CA ILE A 529 70.41 -6.40 -60.17
C ILE A 529 69.25 -5.38 -60.09
N ARG A 530 68.67 -5.01 -61.25
CA ARG A 530 67.53 -4.09 -61.31
C ARG A 530 66.30 -4.69 -60.66
N ASP A 531 66.03 -5.99 -60.87
CA ASP A 531 64.87 -6.67 -60.27
C ASP A 531 65.10 -6.82 -58.78
N MET A 532 66.29 -7.16 -58.27
CA MET A 532 66.65 -7.17 -56.85
C MET A 532 66.46 -5.81 -56.20
N LEU A 533 66.84 -4.72 -56.85
CA LEU A 533 66.62 -3.36 -56.35
C LEU A 533 65.11 -3.01 -56.28
N ARG A 534 64.32 -3.48 -57.24
CA ARG A 534 62.86 -3.29 -57.22
C ARG A 534 62.22 -4.06 -56.05
N ASP A 535 62.70 -5.27 -55.81
CA ASP A 535 62.21 -6.07 -54.67
C ASP A 535 62.60 -5.41 -53.33
N ILE A 536 63.80 -4.87 -53.19
CA ILE A 536 64.23 -4.09 -52.02
C ILE A 536 63.30 -2.91 -51.78
N ILE A 537 62.99 -2.14 -52.84
CA ILE A 537 62.07 -1.01 -52.72
C ILE A 537 60.66 -1.45 -52.31
N ALA A 538 60.19 -2.56 -52.85
CA ALA A 538 58.85 -3.13 -52.52
C ALA A 538 58.79 -3.57 -51.05
N ASP A 539 59.86 -4.23 -50.56
CA ASP A 539 59.93 -4.70 -49.16
C ASP A 539 60.12 -3.55 -48.16
N ASP A 540 60.85 -2.49 -48.51
CA ASP A 540 60.96 -1.27 -47.68
C ASP A 540 59.60 -0.57 -47.53
N VAL A 541 58.83 -0.43 -48.62
CA VAL A 541 57.46 0.09 -48.59
C VAL A 541 56.58 -0.78 -47.67
N ARG A 542 56.72 -2.13 -47.72
CA ARG A 542 55.98 -3.06 -46.88
C ARG A 542 56.31 -2.91 -45.39
N ALA A 543 57.63 -2.77 -45.05
CA ALA A 543 58.06 -2.53 -43.68
C ALA A 543 57.55 -1.19 -43.14
N ALA A 544 57.55 -0.13 -43.96
CA ALA A 544 57.05 1.19 -43.62
C ALA A 544 55.51 1.14 -43.32
N GLU A 545 54.74 0.36 -44.08
CA GLU A 545 53.31 0.15 -43.80
C GLU A 545 53.05 -0.57 -42.48
N VAL A 546 53.83 -1.60 -42.12
CA VAL A 546 53.72 -2.29 -40.82
C VAL A 546 54.00 -1.30 -39.69
N ILE A 547 55.03 -0.48 -39.77
CA ILE A 547 55.36 0.56 -38.78
C ILE A 547 54.23 1.59 -38.67
N LYS A 548 53.66 2.04 -39.80
CA LYS A 548 52.54 3.00 -39.81
C LYS A 548 51.31 2.43 -39.14
N ARG A 549 50.97 1.16 -39.37
CA ARG A 549 49.85 0.45 -38.69
C ARG A 549 50.09 0.36 -37.20
N LEU A 550 51.28 -0.02 -36.76
CA LEU A 550 51.66 -0.06 -35.33
C LEU A 550 51.49 1.32 -34.68
N ARG A 551 51.99 2.39 -35.32
CA ARG A 551 51.90 3.75 -34.82
C ARG A 551 50.44 4.23 -34.71
N SER A 552 49.57 3.88 -35.66
CA SER A 552 48.14 4.23 -35.61
C SER A 552 47.37 3.55 -34.47
N MET A 553 47.79 2.37 -34.00
CA MET A 553 47.22 1.67 -32.84
C MET A 553 47.66 2.29 -31.52
N LEU A 554 48.85 2.95 -31.48
CA LEU A 554 49.41 3.56 -30.28
C LEU A 554 48.99 5.02 -30.06
N THR A 555 48.69 5.76 -31.15
CA THR A 555 48.30 7.16 -31.11
C THR A 555 46.79 7.32 -31.27
N GLN A 556 46.02 7.01 -30.22
CA GLN A 556 44.64 7.52 -30.10
C GLN A 556 44.66 8.83 -29.28
N GLY A 557 44.66 9.96 -30.00
CA GLY A 557 44.24 11.24 -29.47
C GLY A 557 42.72 11.19 -29.14
N GLU A 558 42.22 12.16 -28.37
CA GLU A 558 40.79 12.34 -28.17
C GLU A 558 40.08 12.37 -29.52
N ILE A 559 39.00 11.58 -29.67
CA ILE A 559 38.19 11.51 -30.89
C ILE A 559 37.63 12.90 -31.18
N GLN A 560 38.18 13.57 -32.23
CA GLN A 560 37.68 14.88 -32.63
C GLN A 560 36.52 14.75 -33.60
N ARG A 561 35.32 14.52 -33.04
CA ARG A 561 34.10 14.48 -33.82
C ARG A 561 33.75 15.89 -34.32
N ARG A 562 33.59 16.04 -35.62
CA ARG A 562 33.10 17.25 -36.27
C ARG A 562 32.14 16.90 -37.41
N PRO A 563 31.29 17.81 -37.84
CA PRO A 563 30.49 17.61 -39.03
C PRO A 563 31.39 17.41 -40.25
N VAL A 564 31.29 16.27 -40.92
CA VAL A 564 32.07 15.93 -42.09
C VAL A 564 31.18 15.38 -43.19
N ASP A 565 31.53 15.70 -44.45
CA ASP A 565 30.85 15.14 -45.62
C ASP A 565 31.37 13.72 -45.89
N LEU A 566 30.54 12.68 -45.60
CA LEU A 566 30.92 11.29 -45.84
C LEU A 566 31.16 11.00 -47.33
N ASN A 567 30.40 11.62 -48.21
CA ASN A 567 30.58 11.46 -49.66
C ASN A 567 31.94 12.05 -50.13
N GLN A 568 32.39 13.13 -49.49
CA GLN A 568 33.72 13.71 -49.77
C GLN A 568 34.83 12.75 -49.27
N ILE A 569 34.67 12.19 -48.06
CA ILE A 569 35.61 11.18 -47.53
C ILE A 569 35.72 9.97 -48.46
N VAL A 570 34.60 9.47 -49.00
CA VAL A 570 34.60 8.38 -49.97
C VAL A 570 35.39 8.76 -51.23
N ARG A 571 35.20 9.98 -51.77
CA ARG A 571 35.94 10.46 -52.95
C ARG A 571 37.44 10.58 -52.66
N ASP A 572 37.80 11.10 -51.50
CA ASP A 572 39.20 11.28 -51.08
C ASP A 572 39.92 9.94 -50.93
N VAL A 573 39.26 8.94 -50.31
CA VAL A 573 39.83 7.61 -50.14
C VAL A 573 39.96 6.88 -51.48
N LEU A 574 38.99 7.03 -52.39
CA LEU A 574 39.08 6.46 -53.73
C LEU A 574 40.20 7.12 -54.54
N ALA A 575 40.44 8.41 -54.37
CA ALA A 575 41.57 9.10 -55.00
C ALA A 575 42.94 8.58 -54.48
N LEU A 576 43.02 8.33 -53.14
CA LEU A 576 44.21 7.71 -52.52
C LEU A 576 44.45 6.27 -53.01
N ALA A 577 43.39 5.47 -53.13
CA ALA A 577 43.48 4.07 -53.56
C ALA A 577 43.60 3.89 -55.08
N ARG A 578 43.54 4.97 -55.87
CA ARG A 578 43.47 4.95 -57.38
C ARG A 578 44.53 4.12 -58.00
N SER A 579 45.79 4.30 -57.59
CA SER A 579 46.92 3.59 -58.16
C SER A 579 46.83 2.08 -57.96
N ASP A 580 46.51 1.67 -56.80
CA ASP A 580 46.34 0.25 -56.41
C ASP A 580 45.13 -0.41 -57.11
N LEU A 581 44.02 0.30 -57.22
CA LEU A 581 42.81 -0.14 -57.96
C LEU A 581 43.08 -0.35 -59.44
N LEU A 582 43.87 0.58 -60.06
CA LEU A 582 44.27 0.47 -61.48
C LEU A 582 45.23 -0.70 -61.69
N THR A 583 46.24 -0.86 -60.84
CA THR A 583 47.24 -1.94 -60.94
C THR A 583 46.54 -3.33 -60.77
N ARG A 584 45.52 -3.43 -59.94
CA ARG A 584 44.75 -4.67 -59.73
C ARG A 584 43.61 -4.87 -60.74
N ASN A 585 43.45 -3.94 -61.70
CA ASN A 585 42.37 -3.95 -62.69
C ASN A 585 40.97 -4.05 -62.07
N VAL A 586 40.67 -3.25 -61.00
CA VAL A 586 39.37 -3.20 -60.33
C VAL A 586 38.56 -2.01 -60.90
N ALA A 587 37.38 -2.32 -61.45
CA ALA A 587 36.41 -1.33 -61.92
C ALA A 587 35.62 -0.78 -60.70
N VAL A 588 35.65 0.54 -60.50
CA VAL A 588 34.96 1.20 -59.37
C VAL A 588 33.66 1.86 -59.82
N SER A 589 32.58 1.63 -59.09
CA SER A 589 31.28 2.29 -59.27
C SER A 589 30.85 2.96 -57.97
N THR A 590 30.35 4.18 -58.02
CA THR A 590 29.87 4.91 -56.84
C THR A 590 28.42 5.29 -57.01
N GLN A 591 27.61 5.11 -55.92
CA GLN A 591 26.21 5.52 -55.83
C GLN A 591 26.03 6.35 -54.55
N LEU A 592 26.38 7.65 -54.61
CA LEU A 592 26.42 8.55 -53.48
C LEU A 592 25.13 9.37 -53.44
N ASP A 593 24.32 9.19 -52.40
CA ASP A 593 23.10 9.97 -52.20
C ASP A 593 23.44 11.39 -51.71
N ALA A 594 22.97 12.40 -52.44
CA ALA A 594 23.23 13.81 -52.12
C ALA A 594 22.63 14.23 -50.75
N ARG A 595 21.59 13.52 -50.25
CA ARG A 595 21.01 13.76 -48.93
C ARG A 595 21.80 13.14 -47.79
N ALA A 596 22.72 12.23 -48.09
CA ALA A 596 23.53 11.50 -47.12
C ALA A 596 24.93 12.14 -47.00
N ALA A 597 25.02 13.45 -46.74
CA ALA A 597 26.33 14.13 -46.82
C ALA A 597 27.00 14.33 -45.46
N LEU A 598 26.30 14.83 -44.43
CA LEU A 598 26.94 15.28 -43.18
C LEU A 598 26.75 14.26 -42.03
N VAL A 599 27.86 13.79 -41.47
CA VAL A 599 27.92 12.95 -40.27
C VAL A 599 28.82 13.59 -39.22
N LEU A 600 28.51 13.33 -37.92
CA LEU A 600 29.33 13.79 -36.81
C LEU A 600 30.43 12.76 -36.53
N ALA A 601 31.61 12.93 -37.11
CA ALA A 601 32.65 11.93 -37.04
C ALA A 601 34.07 12.54 -37.08
N ASP A 602 35.06 11.70 -36.76
CA ASP A 602 36.46 11.98 -36.99
C ASP A 602 36.82 11.56 -38.44
N PRO A 603 37.18 12.49 -39.32
CA PRO A 603 37.42 12.21 -40.73
C PRO A 603 38.57 11.21 -40.96
N VAL A 604 39.63 11.27 -40.14
CA VAL A 604 40.78 10.38 -40.25
C VAL A 604 40.40 8.94 -39.93
N GLN A 605 39.59 8.75 -38.91
CA GLN A 605 39.12 7.42 -38.53
C GLN A 605 38.14 6.82 -39.55
N LEU A 606 37.25 7.63 -40.14
CA LEU A 606 36.37 7.16 -41.22
C LEU A 606 37.15 6.86 -42.50
N GLN A 607 38.18 7.65 -42.85
CA GLN A 607 39.09 7.34 -43.97
C GLN A 607 39.77 5.98 -43.73
N GLN A 608 40.23 5.71 -42.52
CA GLN A 608 40.82 4.42 -42.14
C GLN A 608 39.87 3.24 -42.31
N VAL A 609 38.62 3.40 -41.89
CA VAL A 609 37.58 2.38 -42.08
C VAL A 609 37.36 2.10 -43.56
N LEU A 610 37.13 3.14 -44.36
CA LEU A 610 36.89 3.00 -45.79
C LEU A 610 38.09 2.38 -46.53
N LEU A 611 39.30 2.83 -46.23
CA LEU A 611 40.52 2.29 -46.84
C LEU A 611 40.68 0.80 -46.53
N ASN A 612 40.47 0.40 -45.26
CA ASN A 612 40.50 -1.01 -44.84
C ASN A 612 39.48 -1.87 -45.60
N LEU A 613 38.22 -1.39 -45.73
CA LEU A 613 37.18 -2.09 -46.47
C LEU A 613 37.49 -2.21 -47.95
N ILE A 614 38.04 -1.16 -48.58
CA ILE A 614 38.45 -1.16 -50.01
C ILE A 614 39.60 -2.14 -50.25
N VAL A 615 40.64 -2.13 -49.41
CA VAL A 615 41.77 -3.06 -49.52
C VAL A 615 41.27 -4.52 -49.36
N ASN A 616 40.43 -4.79 -48.38
CA ASN A 616 39.84 -6.13 -48.20
C ASN A 616 39.02 -6.57 -49.41
N ALA A 617 38.25 -5.68 -50.02
CA ALA A 617 37.50 -5.95 -51.25
C ALA A 617 38.44 -6.26 -52.44
N CYS A 618 39.51 -5.52 -52.62
CA CYS A 618 40.52 -5.74 -53.67
C CYS A 618 41.19 -7.11 -53.48
N GLU A 619 41.53 -7.48 -52.28
CA GLU A 619 42.14 -8.77 -51.97
C GLU A 619 41.16 -9.92 -52.17
N ALA A 620 39.91 -9.77 -51.80
CA ALA A 620 38.86 -10.81 -52.07
C ALA A 620 38.66 -11.07 -53.56
N MET A 621 38.89 -10.07 -54.36
CA MET A 621 38.77 -10.16 -55.81
C MET A 621 40.08 -10.60 -56.52
N SER A 622 41.20 -10.82 -55.85
CA SER A 622 42.49 -11.15 -56.45
C SER A 622 42.46 -12.42 -57.32
N GLY A 623 41.67 -13.41 -56.95
CA GLY A 623 41.45 -14.64 -57.66
C GLY A 623 40.43 -14.56 -58.82
N SER A 624 39.70 -13.47 -58.98
CA SER A 624 38.67 -13.29 -60.00
C SER A 624 39.30 -12.81 -61.32
N PRO A 625 38.75 -13.13 -62.51
CA PRO A 625 39.22 -12.60 -63.79
C PRO A 625 39.21 -11.06 -63.82
N PRO A 626 40.16 -10.40 -64.48
CA PRO A 626 40.25 -8.92 -64.47
C PRO A 626 38.98 -8.19 -64.91
N GLY A 627 38.23 -8.70 -65.85
CA GLY A 627 36.95 -8.12 -66.32
C GLY A 627 35.74 -8.25 -65.33
N GLN A 628 35.88 -9.09 -64.29
CA GLN A 628 34.83 -9.29 -63.30
C GLN A 628 35.08 -8.58 -61.98
N ARG A 629 36.26 -8.01 -61.76
CA ARG A 629 36.63 -7.29 -60.54
C ARG A 629 35.90 -5.94 -60.47
N ARG A 630 34.87 -5.86 -59.65
CA ARG A 630 34.05 -4.65 -59.46
C ARG A 630 33.87 -4.32 -58.01
N LEU A 631 34.24 -3.08 -57.66
CA LEU A 631 33.99 -2.49 -56.33
C LEU A 631 32.86 -1.46 -56.47
N THR A 632 31.85 -1.56 -55.67
CA THR A 632 30.74 -0.59 -55.61
C THR A 632 30.69 0.04 -54.22
N ILE A 633 30.67 1.38 -54.13
CA ILE A 633 30.51 2.11 -52.89
C ILE A 633 29.20 2.89 -52.98
N ALA A 634 28.30 2.68 -52.03
CA ALA A 634 27.00 3.35 -51.98
C ALA A 634 26.80 4.03 -50.61
N THR A 635 26.21 5.21 -50.63
CA THR A 635 25.74 5.89 -49.42
C THR A 635 24.24 6.15 -49.52
N ARG A 636 23.50 5.98 -48.43
CA ARG A 636 22.06 6.28 -48.36
C ARG A 636 21.67 6.76 -46.97
N ALA A 637 20.66 7.61 -46.88
CA ALA A 637 20.04 7.96 -45.63
C ALA A 637 19.15 6.79 -45.13
N VAL A 638 19.25 6.49 -43.86
CA VAL A 638 18.45 5.45 -43.15
C VAL A 638 17.87 6.04 -41.88
N ASP A 639 16.97 5.31 -41.20
CA ASP A 639 16.34 5.70 -39.95
C ASP A 639 15.65 7.09 -40.03
N ASP A 640 14.81 7.28 -41.06
CA ASP A 640 14.13 8.55 -41.36
C ASP A 640 15.05 9.77 -41.40
N GLY A 641 16.29 9.55 -41.89
CA GLY A 641 17.26 10.60 -42.04
C GLY A 641 18.10 10.90 -40.79
N ARG A 642 18.09 10.04 -39.78
CA ARG A 642 18.93 10.21 -38.57
C ARG A 642 20.31 9.59 -38.70
N SER A 643 20.51 8.66 -39.61
CA SER A 643 21.78 7.97 -39.86
C SER A 643 22.04 7.86 -41.34
N ILE A 644 23.35 7.79 -41.69
CA ILE A 644 23.82 7.48 -43.05
C ILE A 644 24.40 6.09 -43.04
N GLU A 645 23.96 5.24 -43.94
CA GLU A 645 24.57 3.95 -44.24
C GLU A 645 25.56 4.10 -45.38
N CYS A 646 26.76 3.60 -45.18
CA CYS A 646 27.73 3.40 -46.25
C CYS A 646 27.93 1.91 -46.50
N ALA A 647 27.84 1.49 -47.75
CA ALA A 647 28.02 0.11 -48.21
C ALA A 647 29.19 0.00 -49.14
N VAL A 648 30.10 -0.94 -48.89
CA VAL A 648 31.23 -1.31 -49.75
C VAL A 648 30.99 -2.73 -50.23
N ALA A 649 30.74 -2.91 -51.54
CA ALA A 649 30.41 -4.21 -52.14
C ALA A 649 31.49 -4.62 -53.12
N ASP A 650 31.96 -5.84 -52.99
CA ASP A 650 32.91 -6.49 -53.91
C ASP A 650 32.29 -7.64 -54.68
N ARG A 651 32.95 -8.13 -55.74
CA ARG A 651 32.66 -9.36 -56.48
C ARG A 651 33.75 -10.37 -56.26
N GLY A 652 34.11 -10.62 -55.00
CA GLY A 652 35.09 -11.63 -54.62
C GLY A 652 34.47 -12.97 -54.28
N TYR A 653 35.20 -13.76 -53.51
CA TYR A 653 34.76 -15.10 -53.09
C TYR A 653 33.68 -15.12 -51.96
N GLY A 654 33.24 -13.96 -51.49
CA GLY A 654 32.23 -13.84 -50.45
C GLY A 654 32.72 -14.29 -49.06
N ILE A 655 31.73 -14.46 -48.12
CA ILE A 655 31.97 -14.83 -46.71
C ILE A 655 31.24 -16.15 -46.43
N ARG A 656 31.91 -17.13 -45.81
CA ARG A 656 31.22 -18.35 -45.35
C ARG A 656 30.11 -18.03 -44.37
N PRO A 657 28.93 -18.67 -44.42
CA PRO A 657 27.85 -18.36 -43.53
C PRO A 657 28.23 -18.41 -42.04
N ASP A 658 29.05 -19.38 -41.64
CA ASP A 658 29.49 -19.54 -40.22
C ASP A 658 30.54 -18.48 -39.80
N ASP A 659 31.14 -17.75 -40.73
CA ASP A 659 32.17 -16.79 -40.42
C ASP A 659 31.69 -15.33 -40.40
N VAL A 660 30.45 -15.03 -40.80
CA VAL A 660 29.91 -13.68 -40.96
C VAL A 660 30.06 -12.82 -39.66
N GLU A 661 29.82 -13.38 -38.49
CA GLU A 661 30.05 -12.69 -37.22
C GLU A 661 31.51 -12.78 -36.74
N ARG A 662 32.19 -13.87 -37.08
CA ARG A 662 33.55 -14.16 -36.60
C ARG A 662 34.63 -13.28 -37.27
N ILE A 663 34.40 -12.86 -38.52
CA ILE A 663 35.38 -11.98 -39.26
C ILE A 663 35.67 -10.65 -38.58
N PHE A 664 34.81 -10.22 -37.65
CA PHE A 664 34.98 -9.00 -36.85
C PHE A 664 35.71 -9.24 -35.54
N GLN A 665 36.00 -10.49 -35.18
CA GLN A 665 36.81 -10.80 -33.99
C GLN A 665 38.28 -10.57 -34.26
N PRO A 666 39.06 -10.06 -33.32
CA PRO A 666 40.48 -9.91 -33.46
C PRO A 666 41.16 -11.22 -33.83
N PHE A 667 42.14 -11.20 -34.68
CA PHE A 667 42.97 -12.34 -35.15
C PHE A 667 42.23 -13.37 -35.99
N VAL A 668 41.00 -13.15 -36.37
CA VAL A 668 40.31 -14.02 -37.32
C VAL A 668 40.64 -13.58 -38.73
N THR A 669 41.32 -14.46 -39.48
CA THR A 669 41.71 -14.21 -40.89
C THR A 669 41.67 -15.51 -41.68
N THR A 670 41.26 -15.40 -42.95
CA THR A 670 41.34 -16.49 -43.94
C THR A 670 42.55 -16.33 -44.85
N LYS A 671 43.39 -15.29 -44.64
CA LYS A 671 44.51 -14.92 -45.48
C LYS A 671 45.80 -15.55 -44.97
N LYS A 672 46.68 -16.01 -45.89
CA LYS A 672 48.02 -16.55 -45.53
C LYS A 672 48.95 -15.51 -44.92
N GLN A 673 48.73 -14.25 -45.20
CA GLN A 673 49.48 -13.09 -44.69
C GLN A 673 48.51 -11.99 -44.28
N GLY A 674 48.22 -11.89 -42.99
CA GLY A 674 47.36 -10.84 -42.43
C GLY A 674 46.98 -11.14 -40.98
N LEU A 675 47.08 -10.14 -40.10
CA LEU A 675 46.86 -10.26 -38.67
C LEU A 675 45.41 -10.42 -38.25
N GLY A 676 44.44 -10.35 -39.16
CA GLY A 676 43.00 -10.44 -38.81
C GLY A 676 42.49 -9.29 -37.94
N LEU A 677 43.18 -8.12 -37.88
CA LEU A 677 42.81 -7.00 -37.01
C LEU A 677 42.01 -5.91 -37.74
N GLY A 678 42.08 -5.85 -39.07
CA GLY A 678 41.52 -4.73 -39.86
C GLY A 678 40.02 -4.52 -39.62
N LEU A 679 39.20 -5.61 -39.68
CA LEU A 679 37.76 -5.52 -39.48
C LEU A 679 37.38 -5.28 -38.01
N ALA A 680 38.15 -5.82 -37.06
CA ALA A 680 37.96 -5.55 -35.66
C ALA A 680 38.19 -4.06 -35.32
N ILE A 681 39.22 -3.45 -35.89
CA ILE A 681 39.51 -2.01 -35.78
C ILE A 681 38.38 -1.20 -36.42
N CYS A 682 37.93 -1.57 -37.61
CA CYS A 682 36.78 -0.90 -38.24
C CYS A 682 35.51 -0.94 -37.35
N ARG A 683 35.21 -2.08 -36.75
CA ARG A 683 34.07 -2.21 -35.82
C ARG A 683 34.24 -1.29 -34.62
N SER A 684 35.40 -1.28 -33.98
CA SER A 684 35.70 -0.42 -32.83
C SER A 684 35.57 1.06 -33.16
N ILE A 685 36.06 1.49 -34.32
CA ILE A 685 35.95 2.87 -34.80
C ILE A 685 34.48 3.26 -35.00
N ILE A 686 33.71 2.43 -35.69
CA ILE A 686 32.31 2.73 -36.00
C ILE A 686 31.44 2.72 -34.72
N GLU A 687 31.65 1.78 -33.83
CA GLU A 687 30.99 1.74 -32.52
C GLU A 687 31.34 2.97 -31.66
N ALA A 688 32.60 3.40 -31.68
CA ALA A 688 33.05 4.63 -31.02
C ALA A 688 32.37 5.87 -31.61
N HIS A 689 31.87 5.85 -32.83
CA HIS A 689 31.08 6.90 -33.48
C HIS A 689 29.56 6.72 -33.33
N GLY A 690 29.12 5.74 -32.51
CA GLY A 690 27.69 5.47 -32.27
C GLY A 690 26.99 4.78 -33.44
N GLY A 691 27.75 4.20 -34.37
CA GLY A 691 27.28 3.46 -35.51
C GLY A 691 27.37 1.94 -35.31
N ARG A 692 27.01 1.19 -36.35
CA ARG A 692 27.11 -0.28 -36.42
C ARG A 692 27.85 -0.69 -37.72
N LEU A 693 28.73 -1.70 -37.66
CA LEU A 693 29.36 -2.33 -38.79
C LEU A 693 28.93 -3.80 -38.88
N TRP A 694 28.53 -4.23 -40.10
CA TRP A 694 28.14 -5.62 -40.36
C TRP A 694 28.48 -6.01 -41.81
N ALA A 695 28.45 -7.30 -42.11
CA ALA A 695 28.70 -7.82 -43.44
C ALA A 695 27.59 -8.80 -43.85
N GLN A 696 27.38 -8.95 -45.13
CA GLN A 696 26.49 -9.94 -45.75
C GLN A 696 27.03 -10.34 -47.13
N ASN A 697 26.70 -11.52 -47.60
CA ASN A 697 26.98 -11.88 -49.00
C ASN A 697 26.05 -11.13 -49.95
N ALA A 698 26.53 -10.84 -51.17
CA ALA A 698 25.71 -10.26 -52.21
C ALA A 698 24.55 -11.22 -52.56
N PRO A 699 23.34 -10.71 -52.94
CA PRO A 699 22.17 -11.56 -53.27
C PRO A 699 22.45 -12.59 -54.37
N ASP A 700 23.32 -12.27 -55.34
CA ASP A 700 23.71 -13.12 -56.47
C ASP A 700 24.82 -14.13 -56.11
N GLN A 701 25.21 -14.24 -54.83
CA GLN A 701 26.30 -15.07 -54.28
C GLN A 701 27.73 -14.73 -54.81
N ASP A 702 27.86 -13.71 -55.61
CA ASP A 702 29.16 -13.23 -56.14
C ASP A 702 29.70 -12.05 -55.31
N GLY A 703 30.37 -12.32 -54.15
CA GLY A 703 31.04 -11.35 -53.36
C GLY A 703 30.38 -11.00 -52.01
N ALA A 704 30.96 -10.02 -51.28
CA ALA A 704 30.50 -9.57 -49.99
C ALA A 704 30.11 -8.08 -50.01
N ILE A 705 29.23 -7.70 -49.09
CA ILE A 705 28.83 -6.32 -48.85
C ILE A 705 29.10 -6.00 -47.38
N PHE A 706 29.99 -5.09 -47.12
CA PHE A 706 30.26 -4.50 -45.81
C PHE A 706 29.45 -3.21 -45.65
N ARG A 707 28.71 -3.05 -44.59
CA ARG A 707 27.90 -1.87 -44.35
C ARG A 707 28.21 -1.28 -42.97
N PHE A 708 28.27 0.03 -42.91
CA PHE A 708 28.30 0.69 -41.62
C PHE A 708 27.36 1.89 -41.58
N THR A 709 26.91 2.24 -40.36
CA THR A 709 26.12 3.45 -40.13
C THR A 709 26.94 4.50 -39.38
N ALA A 710 26.65 5.77 -39.68
CA ALA A 710 27.16 6.91 -38.94
C ALA A 710 26.02 7.88 -38.66
N SER A 711 25.98 8.43 -37.43
CA SER A 711 24.91 9.33 -36.99
C SER A 711 25.06 10.70 -37.65
N ILE A 712 23.94 11.29 -38.13
CA ILE A 712 23.86 12.68 -38.50
C ILE A 712 23.88 13.52 -37.24
N GLY A 713 24.77 14.48 -37.10
CA GLY A 713 24.78 15.42 -35.98
C GLY A 713 23.48 16.22 -35.97
N ALA A 714 22.81 16.28 -34.82
CA ALA A 714 21.60 17.08 -34.61
C ALA A 714 21.94 18.57 -34.74
#